data_dc2f5d3f6f5b8c35d8a2300bc1caf1d2
#
_entry.id   dc2f5d3f6f5b8c35d8a2300bc1caf1d2
#
_cell.length_a   1.000
_cell.length_b   1.000
_cell.length_c   1.000
_cell.angle_alpha   90.00
_cell.angle_beta   90.00
_cell.angle_gamma   90.00
#
_symmetry.space_group_name_H-M   'P 1'
#
loop_
_entity.id
_entity.type
_entity.pdbx_description
1 polymer ?
#
loop_
_entity_poly.entity_id
_entity_poly.type
_entity_poly.pdbx_seq_one_letter_code
_entity_poly.pdbx_strand_id
1 'polypeptide(L)'
;MKRLFLITAALVASLFTLQAQTWMRFGTDNTSSGLPSDEVYDLEFDGQGTLWAATNKGVALLKGGVWTMLQGMGSLEGKAVNQLFLDKNKNMWLAANEEGLAMRSPQGEWTFYTTESGDLERGLTQDILEDEKGGYWVADGATLTYIKGAERTHYHPASNPFTTFTTLAIDKAGKVWAGCESGVYYFEGTEWKLLEESNTFGSIQDITTREGEVWIASQNGLQHFDGTRWSTQTTENGLPDNFLTTVMFDAKGRLWVGTDGFGVCHQEGGKWLLIGENEGLHAKDIFDITFSSEGKAYLATHKTGVAYQTENNTWALYSGDGLVGNVCKDILLSNGGSFWVATTSGISHYDATDKKWKSFTQANGGLIGLNARRLSLDAKGQLWAAFYDGGVSVYNPTMEMWTNHGVGEGKLPVGTVTDVWVDAEGVAWVTTFSGGLAKYANNKWETIKQEQGLPTNSLLGITPGADGSLWLSSVAGAIQYKGEKFTALTKSEHKLPDDNVRNILFAPDGSMYICTNTGLQVRNLTTDEFTNYGASNGFISSYVNHVAIDAKGNRWISCWTEGFYLMTKEGVFYKIGATEGFTPTDVYMARFNEKGELYVCTNDGIFILKDPDSLVQKLTSTEATLPSHSLIVAPNPASSYTELQGANASAEVRLTTLDGVLLRKMQCDAQGSLHIGLEGVPPGTYVLVVGSKAYRLLVSE
;
A
#
# COMPACT_ATOMS: atom_id res chain seq x y z
N MET A 1 -78.50 -11.78 18.46
CA MET A 1 -77.08 -11.83 18.92
C MET A 1 -76.24 -12.52 17.83
N LYS A 2 -75.65 -11.72 16.97
CA LYS A 2 -74.81 -12.18 15.86
C LYS A 2 -73.38 -12.22 16.34
N ARG A 3 -72.76 -13.36 16.35
CA ARG A 3 -71.30 -13.50 16.57
C ARG A 3 -70.60 -13.33 15.24
N LEU A 4 -69.79 -12.30 15.16
CA LEU A 4 -68.90 -12.01 14.06
C LEU A 4 -67.63 -12.83 14.25
N PHE A 5 -67.31 -13.73 13.31
CA PHE A 5 -66.06 -14.41 13.23
C PHE A 5 -65.08 -13.52 12.44
N LEU A 6 -64.09 -12.97 13.12
CA LEU A 6 -62.94 -12.36 12.47
C LEU A 6 -61.94 -13.48 12.14
N ILE A 7 -61.76 -13.75 10.87
CA ILE A 7 -60.64 -14.56 10.36
C ILE A 7 -59.46 -13.61 10.19
N THR A 8 -58.52 -13.65 11.11
CA THR A 8 -57.21 -13.03 10.96
C THR A 8 -56.36 -13.91 10.08
N ALA A 9 -56.22 -13.58 8.82
CA ALA A 9 -55.21 -14.14 7.94
C ALA A 9 -53.86 -13.59 8.39
N ALA A 10 -53.07 -14.39 9.09
CA ALA A 10 -51.67 -14.11 9.34
C ALA A 10 -50.89 -14.28 8.03
N LEU A 11 -50.64 -13.17 7.34
CA LEU A 11 -49.60 -13.11 6.32
C LEU A 11 -48.25 -13.30 7.05
N VAL A 12 -47.71 -14.50 7.00
CA VAL A 12 -46.31 -14.73 7.27
C VAL A 12 -45.54 -14.18 6.07
N ALA A 13 -45.23 -12.90 6.13
CA ALA A 13 -44.19 -12.32 5.31
C ALA A 13 -42.87 -12.90 5.81
N SER A 14 -42.37 -13.94 5.17
CA SER A 14 -40.96 -14.34 5.29
C SER A 14 -40.13 -13.17 4.77
N LEU A 15 -39.75 -12.27 5.66
CA LEU A 15 -38.64 -11.36 5.45
C LEU A 15 -37.38 -12.25 5.30
N PHE A 16 -37.12 -12.68 4.09
CA PHE A 16 -35.73 -12.97 3.72
C PHE A 16 -34.99 -11.63 3.81
N THR A 17 -34.43 -11.36 4.97
CA THR A 17 -33.32 -10.40 5.03
C THR A 17 -32.24 -10.98 4.11
N LEU A 18 -32.15 -10.43 2.90
CA LEU A 18 -30.94 -10.57 2.10
C LEU A 18 -29.83 -10.02 2.99
N GLN A 19 -29.14 -10.92 3.70
CA GLN A 19 -27.89 -10.56 4.34
C GLN A 19 -26.99 -10.18 3.18
N ALA A 20 -26.67 -8.89 3.07
CA ALA A 20 -25.67 -8.43 2.13
C ALA A 20 -24.41 -9.28 2.39
N GLN A 21 -23.95 -9.97 1.37
CA GLN A 21 -22.80 -10.83 1.45
C GLN A 21 -21.61 -9.95 1.77
N THR A 22 -21.10 -10.05 3.00
CA THR A 22 -20.10 -9.14 3.51
C THR A 22 -18.74 -9.72 3.18
N TRP A 23 -18.04 -9.08 2.26
CA TRP A 23 -16.62 -9.25 2.13
C TRP A 23 -15.94 -8.73 3.39
N MET A 24 -15.06 -9.54 3.97
CA MET A 24 -14.16 -9.08 5.01
C MET A 24 -12.88 -8.59 4.33
N ARG A 25 -12.51 -7.33 4.59
CA ARG A 25 -11.29 -6.73 4.06
C ARG A 25 -10.23 -6.65 5.15
N PHE A 26 -9.01 -7.03 4.83
CA PHE A 26 -7.80 -6.69 5.56
C PHE A 26 -6.99 -5.69 4.74
N GLY A 27 -6.80 -4.50 5.27
CA GLY A 27 -5.95 -3.46 4.73
C GLY A 27 -5.05 -2.89 5.82
N THR A 28 -4.09 -2.05 5.46
CA THR A 28 -3.20 -1.38 6.43
C THR A 28 -3.98 -0.54 7.44
N ASP A 29 -5.14 -0.03 7.04
CA ASP A 29 -6.03 0.80 7.85
C ASP A 29 -6.85 0.03 8.90
N ASN A 30 -6.99 -1.31 8.78
CA ASN A 30 -7.82 -2.10 9.70
C ASN A 30 -7.11 -3.34 10.29
N THR A 31 -5.85 -3.57 9.93
CA THR A 31 -5.04 -4.68 10.46
C THR A 31 -3.97 -4.23 11.44
N SER A 32 -3.68 -2.93 11.49
CA SER A 32 -2.67 -2.37 12.36
C SER A 32 -3.05 -2.49 13.84
N SER A 33 -2.04 -2.49 14.70
CA SER A 33 -2.15 -2.46 16.16
C SER A 33 -2.78 -1.17 16.71
N GLY A 34 -3.33 -0.31 15.85
CA GLY A 34 -3.90 1.00 16.19
C GLY A 34 -2.97 2.18 15.86
N LEU A 35 -1.71 1.95 15.46
CA LEU A 35 -0.86 2.95 14.84
C LEU A 35 -1.30 3.10 13.37
N PRO A 36 -1.76 4.29 12.91
CA PRO A 36 -2.38 4.43 11.60
C PRO A 36 -1.39 4.34 10.43
N SER A 37 -0.11 4.51 10.71
CA SER A 37 0.96 4.47 9.72
C SER A 37 2.30 4.14 10.35
N ASP A 38 3.18 3.53 9.56
CA ASP A 38 4.60 3.35 9.91
C ASP A 38 5.44 4.62 9.64
N GLU A 39 4.85 5.63 9.01
CA GLU A 39 5.46 6.93 8.80
C GLU A 39 5.03 7.87 9.93
N VAL A 40 5.89 7.96 10.94
CA VAL A 40 5.68 8.73 12.17
C VAL A 40 6.62 9.93 12.15
N TYR A 41 6.04 11.12 12.27
CA TYR A 41 6.78 12.37 12.17
C TYR A 41 7.25 12.88 13.53
N ASP A 42 6.39 12.71 14.56
CA ASP A 42 6.65 13.27 15.88
C ASP A 42 6.02 12.44 17.00
N LEU A 43 6.58 12.52 18.19
CA LEU A 43 6.16 11.78 19.39
C LEU A 43 6.15 12.71 20.62
N GLU A 44 5.03 12.77 21.33
CA GLU A 44 4.92 13.58 22.56
C GLU A 44 4.23 12.79 23.68
N PHE A 45 4.80 12.81 24.90
CA PHE A 45 4.14 12.27 26.08
C PHE A 45 3.22 13.31 26.72
N ASP A 46 1.95 12.96 26.95
CA ASP A 46 1.08 13.80 27.76
C ASP A 46 1.47 13.75 29.25
N GLY A 47 0.95 14.65 30.06
CA GLY A 47 1.23 14.66 31.48
C GLY A 47 0.68 13.46 32.27
N GLN A 48 0.04 12.47 31.62
CA GLN A 48 -0.55 11.28 32.19
C GLN A 48 0.16 9.99 31.74
N GLY A 49 1.24 10.10 30.96
CA GLY A 49 2.04 8.98 30.47
C GLY A 49 1.47 8.28 29.23
N THR A 50 0.52 8.91 28.52
CA THR A 50 0.10 8.46 27.18
C THR A 50 1.08 8.99 26.16
N LEU A 51 1.62 8.15 25.31
CA LEU A 51 2.42 8.60 24.14
C LEU A 51 1.47 8.90 22.99
N TRP A 52 1.61 10.09 22.44
CA TRP A 52 0.96 10.54 21.21
C TRP A 52 1.93 10.37 20.06
N ALA A 53 1.45 9.89 18.92
CA ALA A 53 2.23 9.74 17.70
C ALA A 53 1.53 10.47 16.55
N ALA A 54 2.20 11.47 16.00
CA ALA A 54 1.81 12.17 14.78
C ALA A 54 2.28 11.38 13.56
N THR A 55 1.38 11.10 12.63
CA THR A 55 1.67 10.29 11.45
C THR A 55 1.14 10.93 10.17
N ASN A 56 1.52 10.40 9.03
CA ASN A 56 0.98 10.85 7.73
C ASN A 56 -0.53 10.53 7.54
N LYS A 57 -1.17 9.83 8.50
CA LYS A 57 -2.60 9.43 8.45
C LYS A 57 -3.37 9.79 9.72
N GLY A 58 -2.92 10.79 10.46
CA GLY A 58 -3.54 11.24 11.70
C GLY A 58 -2.70 10.94 12.94
N VAL A 59 -3.35 10.94 14.09
CA VAL A 59 -2.69 10.79 15.40
C VAL A 59 -3.16 9.52 16.09
N ALA A 60 -2.24 8.81 16.72
CA ALA A 60 -2.53 7.67 17.58
C ALA A 60 -2.01 7.86 19.00
N LEU A 61 -2.64 7.19 19.94
CA LEU A 61 -2.36 7.23 21.37
C LEU A 61 -1.94 5.85 21.87
N LEU A 62 -0.75 5.74 22.49
CA LEU A 62 -0.32 4.52 23.18
C LEU A 62 -0.59 4.63 24.66
N LYS A 63 -1.45 3.77 25.17
CA LYS A 63 -1.75 3.66 26.60
C LYS A 63 -1.79 2.21 27.03
N GLY A 64 -0.99 1.85 28.04
CA GLY A 64 -0.93 0.45 28.54
C GLY A 64 -0.50 -0.55 27.48
N GLY A 65 0.35 -0.17 26.52
CA GLY A 65 0.85 -1.02 25.43
C GLY A 65 -0.12 -1.18 24.23
N VAL A 66 -1.25 -0.48 24.22
CA VAL A 66 -2.25 -0.54 23.15
C VAL A 66 -2.36 0.81 22.45
N TRP A 67 -2.22 0.80 21.13
CA TRP A 67 -2.46 1.96 20.30
C TRP A 67 -3.96 2.14 20.00
N THR A 68 -4.43 3.37 20.01
CA THR A 68 -5.79 3.74 19.58
C THR A 68 -5.73 4.99 18.71
N MET A 69 -6.46 4.97 17.60
CA MET A 69 -6.62 6.16 16.74
C MET A 69 -7.35 7.27 17.51
N LEU A 70 -6.81 8.48 17.45
CA LEU A 70 -7.50 9.66 17.93
C LEU A 70 -8.64 10.03 16.95
N GLN A 71 -9.82 10.25 17.51
CA GLN A 71 -11.04 10.56 16.75
C GLN A 71 -11.53 11.97 17.07
N GLY A 72 -12.33 12.54 16.19
CA GLY A 72 -12.97 13.84 16.40
C GLY A 72 -12.06 15.03 16.14
N MET A 73 -11.02 14.86 15.35
CA MET A 73 -10.06 15.90 14.97
C MET A 73 -10.58 16.88 13.89
N GLY A 74 -11.85 16.79 13.52
CA GLY A 74 -12.44 17.66 12.50
C GLY A 74 -11.79 17.49 11.12
N SER A 75 -11.32 18.58 10.51
CA SER A 75 -10.65 18.55 9.19
C SER A 75 -9.31 17.80 9.19
N LEU A 76 -8.67 17.63 10.36
CA LEU A 76 -7.41 16.92 10.51
C LEU A 76 -7.56 15.38 10.52
N GLU A 77 -8.79 14.86 10.55
CA GLU A 77 -9.01 13.41 10.63
C GLU A 77 -8.49 12.68 9.38
N GLY A 78 -7.56 11.75 9.57
CA GLY A 78 -6.91 11.02 8.47
C GLY A 78 -5.87 11.83 7.68
N LYS A 79 -5.57 13.05 8.09
CA LYS A 79 -4.55 13.92 7.47
C LYS A 79 -3.20 13.78 8.16
N ALA A 80 -2.14 14.18 7.45
CA ALA A 80 -0.81 14.23 8.02
C ALA A 80 -0.71 15.27 9.13
N VAL A 81 -0.22 14.86 10.29
CA VAL A 81 0.14 15.74 11.42
C VAL A 81 1.64 15.70 11.56
N ASN A 82 2.29 16.85 11.48
CA ASN A 82 3.75 16.95 11.44
C ASN A 82 4.36 17.05 12.83
N GLN A 83 3.70 17.79 13.75
CA GLN A 83 4.23 18.11 15.07
C GLN A 83 3.14 18.01 16.13
N LEU A 84 3.54 17.58 17.33
CA LEU A 84 2.79 17.59 18.58
C LEU A 84 3.51 18.50 19.57
N PHE A 85 2.76 19.22 20.36
CA PHE A 85 3.32 20.07 21.40
C PHE A 85 2.41 20.08 22.63
N LEU A 86 2.95 19.72 23.79
CA LEU A 86 2.24 19.78 25.07
C LEU A 86 2.57 21.12 25.77
N ASP A 87 1.57 22.03 25.86
CA ASP A 87 1.76 23.31 26.54
C ASP A 87 1.77 23.21 28.07
N LYS A 88 2.09 24.30 28.74
CA LYS A 88 2.14 24.40 30.21
C LYS A 88 0.80 24.14 30.88
N ASN A 89 -0.31 24.37 30.17
CA ASN A 89 -1.69 24.10 30.61
C ASN A 89 -2.14 22.67 30.35
N LYS A 90 -1.25 21.82 29.78
CA LYS A 90 -1.50 20.44 29.37
C LYS A 90 -2.48 20.33 28.21
N ASN A 91 -2.63 21.36 27.40
CA ASN A 91 -3.27 21.22 26.11
C ASN A 91 -2.28 20.58 25.12
N MET A 92 -2.79 19.65 24.31
CA MET A 92 -2.03 19.05 23.22
C MET A 92 -2.32 19.79 21.93
N TRP A 93 -1.29 20.35 21.32
CA TRP A 93 -1.34 21.06 20.05
C TRP A 93 -0.88 20.12 18.92
N LEU A 94 -1.53 20.25 17.77
CA LEU A 94 -1.28 19.45 16.57
C LEU A 94 -1.05 20.41 15.40
N ALA A 95 0.14 20.40 14.82
CA ALA A 95 0.45 21.14 13.60
C ALA A 95 0.28 20.21 12.37
N ALA A 96 -0.55 20.62 11.42
CA ALA A 96 -0.86 19.83 10.23
C ALA A 96 -0.63 20.64 8.95
N ASN A 97 0.06 20.04 8.01
CA ASN A 97 0.31 20.65 6.72
C ASN A 97 -1.00 20.80 5.93
N GLU A 98 -1.25 22.01 5.40
CA GLU A 98 -2.45 22.40 4.62
C GLU A 98 -3.78 22.50 5.41
N GLU A 99 -3.83 22.03 6.67
CA GLU A 99 -5.05 22.03 7.47
C GLU A 99 -4.98 23.00 8.67
N GLY A 100 -3.78 23.55 8.95
CA GLY A 100 -3.55 24.50 10.03
C GLY A 100 -3.20 23.86 11.36
N LEU A 101 -3.73 24.42 12.46
CA LEU A 101 -3.37 24.06 13.82
C LEU A 101 -4.60 23.69 14.62
N ALA A 102 -4.53 22.63 15.41
CA ALA A 102 -5.57 22.26 16.35
C ALA A 102 -5.02 22.14 17.78
N MET A 103 -5.83 22.50 18.75
CA MET A 103 -5.52 22.36 20.17
C MET A 103 -6.59 21.52 20.84
N ARG A 104 -6.17 20.51 21.58
CA ARG A 104 -7.05 19.67 22.41
C ARG A 104 -6.81 19.92 23.89
N SER A 105 -7.85 20.35 24.60
CA SER A 105 -7.75 20.56 26.06
C SER A 105 -7.64 19.24 26.82
N PRO A 106 -7.18 19.22 28.09
CA PRO A 106 -7.19 18.03 28.95
C PRO A 106 -8.59 17.42 29.15
N GLN A 107 -9.65 18.20 28.96
CA GLN A 107 -11.04 17.77 29.02
C GLN A 107 -11.52 17.13 27.71
N GLY A 108 -10.71 17.21 26.64
CA GLY A 108 -11.02 16.66 25.33
C GLY A 108 -11.71 17.63 24.36
N GLU A 109 -11.81 18.91 24.72
CA GLU A 109 -12.40 19.95 23.86
C GLU A 109 -11.39 20.40 22.80
N TRP A 110 -11.88 20.63 21.58
CA TRP A 110 -11.07 21.05 20.44
C TRP A 110 -11.22 22.53 20.13
N THR A 111 -10.13 23.18 19.77
CA THR A 111 -10.06 24.51 19.17
C THR A 111 -9.20 24.44 17.91
N PHE A 112 -9.70 25.02 16.81
CA PHE A 112 -9.01 25.01 15.52
C PHE A 112 -8.58 26.42 15.14
N TYR A 113 -7.38 26.53 14.58
CA TYR A 113 -6.77 27.76 14.09
C TYR A 113 -6.45 27.57 12.62
N THR A 114 -7.10 28.33 11.75
CA THR A 114 -7.05 28.14 10.30
C THR A 114 -6.84 29.46 9.57
N THR A 115 -6.64 29.39 8.27
CA THR A 115 -6.63 30.58 7.41
C THR A 115 -8.03 31.19 7.27
N GLU A 116 -9.10 30.40 7.33
CA GLU A 116 -10.49 30.87 7.26
C GLU A 116 -10.90 31.66 8.50
N SER A 117 -10.39 31.28 9.68
CA SER A 117 -10.60 32.04 10.92
C SER A 117 -9.72 33.30 11.03
N GLY A 118 -8.73 33.45 10.15
CA GLY A 118 -7.76 34.51 10.16
C GLY A 118 -6.69 34.36 11.24
N ASP A 119 -6.56 33.17 11.83
CA ASP A 119 -5.54 32.86 12.82
C ASP A 119 -4.18 32.61 12.19
N LEU A 120 -4.16 32.04 10.98
CA LEU A 120 -2.98 31.71 10.18
C LEU A 120 -3.06 32.37 8.80
N GLU A 121 -1.92 32.57 8.15
CA GLU A 121 -1.89 33.10 6.80
C GLU A 121 -1.81 32.02 5.72
N ARG A 122 -1.10 30.93 5.98
CA ARG A 122 -0.81 29.88 5.01
C ARG A 122 -1.51 28.57 5.31
N GLY A 123 -1.67 28.23 6.59
CA GLY A 123 -2.16 26.93 7.03
C GLY A 123 -1.17 25.79 6.84
N LEU A 124 0.08 26.09 6.48
CA LEU A 124 1.18 25.14 6.27
C LEU A 124 1.99 24.96 7.55
N THR A 125 1.33 24.57 8.63
CA THR A 125 1.94 24.51 9.96
C THR A 125 2.93 23.37 10.09
N GLN A 126 4.16 23.69 10.53
CA GLN A 126 5.25 22.74 10.71
C GLN A 126 5.59 22.53 12.17
N ASP A 127 5.63 23.62 12.95
CA ASP A 127 6.03 23.59 14.36
C ASP A 127 5.32 24.66 15.18
N ILE A 128 5.24 24.46 16.49
CA ILE A 128 4.66 25.37 17.47
C ILE A 128 5.43 25.32 18.78
N LEU A 129 5.61 26.47 19.41
CA LEU A 129 6.13 26.55 20.77
C LEU A 129 5.40 27.60 21.61
N GLU A 130 5.39 27.45 22.94
CA GLU A 130 4.84 28.39 23.91
C GLU A 130 5.97 29.23 24.52
N ASP A 131 5.82 30.59 24.53
CA ASP A 131 6.74 31.46 25.19
C ASP A 131 6.48 31.56 26.73
N GLU A 132 7.37 32.23 27.45
CA GLU A 132 7.20 32.44 28.90
C GLU A 132 6.03 33.37 29.25
N LYS A 133 5.51 34.12 28.27
CA LYS A 133 4.43 35.10 28.45
C LYS A 133 3.05 34.51 28.12
N GLY A 134 2.99 33.18 27.80
CA GLY A 134 1.78 32.45 27.45
C GLY A 134 1.26 32.79 26.04
N GLY A 135 2.13 33.20 25.15
CA GLY A 135 1.87 33.30 23.71
C GLY A 135 2.48 32.12 22.98
N TYR A 136 2.00 31.86 21.77
CA TYR A 136 2.43 30.74 20.93
C TYR A 136 3.07 31.29 19.65
N TRP A 137 4.23 30.76 19.31
CA TRP A 137 4.88 30.97 18.02
C TRP A 137 4.58 29.76 17.12
N VAL A 138 4.21 30.02 15.89
CA VAL A 138 3.82 29.01 14.90
C VAL A 138 4.63 29.22 13.65
N ALA A 139 5.27 28.15 13.17
CA ALA A 139 5.89 28.09 11.84
C ALA A 139 4.79 27.76 10.81
N ASP A 140 4.33 28.77 10.08
CA ASP A 140 3.23 28.69 9.10
C ASP A 140 3.76 28.93 7.68
N GLY A 141 4.46 27.92 7.12
CA GLY A 141 5.14 28.05 5.83
C GLY A 141 6.24 29.09 5.86
N ALA A 142 6.16 30.13 5.02
CA ALA A 142 7.11 31.26 5.00
C ALA A 142 6.80 32.32 6.04
N THR A 143 5.76 32.16 6.84
CA THR A 143 5.29 33.10 7.85
C THR A 143 5.59 32.56 9.24
N LEU A 144 6.02 33.42 10.16
CA LEU A 144 6.12 33.13 11.58
C LEU A 144 4.97 33.88 12.28
N THR A 145 4.02 33.16 12.82
CA THR A 145 2.81 33.74 13.42
C THR A 145 2.89 33.68 14.93
N TYR A 146 2.63 34.81 15.59
CA TYR A 146 2.51 34.90 17.04
C TYR A 146 1.04 35.01 17.45
N ILE A 147 0.61 34.09 18.30
CA ILE A 147 -0.77 33.98 18.80
C ILE A 147 -0.79 34.21 20.30
N LYS A 148 -1.57 35.23 20.78
CA LYS A 148 -1.76 35.45 22.20
C LYS A 148 -3.18 35.93 22.50
N GLY A 149 -3.96 35.06 23.13
CA GLY A 149 -5.38 35.30 23.33
C GLY A 149 -6.08 35.54 21.98
N ALA A 150 -6.67 36.76 21.80
CA ALA A 150 -7.27 37.15 20.52
C ALA A 150 -6.29 37.90 19.58
N GLU A 151 -5.08 38.15 20.01
CA GLU A 151 -4.09 38.88 19.20
C GLU A 151 -3.36 37.91 18.25
N ARG A 152 -3.16 38.36 17.00
CA ARG A 152 -2.39 37.68 15.95
C ARG A 152 -1.40 38.64 15.35
N THR A 153 -0.17 38.20 15.21
CA THR A 153 0.87 38.97 14.52
C THR A 153 1.61 38.05 13.55
N HIS A 154 1.62 38.44 12.30
CA HIS A 154 2.27 37.67 11.23
C HIS A 154 3.58 38.37 10.83
N TYR A 155 4.67 37.62 10.80
CA TYR A 155 6.01 38.09 10.44
C TYR A 155 6.46 37.38 9.16
N HIS A 156 7.13 38.14 8.28
CA HIS A 156 7.67 37.65 7.00
C HIS A 156 9.19 37.88 6.95
N PRO A 157 9.97 37.11 7.74
CA PRO A 157 11.40 37.38 7.86
C PRO A 157 12.19 36.98 6.61
N ALA A 158 11.75 35.96 5.87
CA ALA A 158 12.42 35.55 4.68
C ALA A 158 11.98 36.34 3.45
N SER A 159 12.93 36.75 2.61
CA SER A 159 12.66 37.45 1.36
C SER A 159 12.09 36.55 0.27
N ASN A 160 12.34 35.23 0.37
CA ASN A 160 11.78 34.24 -0.52
C ASN A 160 10.43 33.75 0.02
N PRO A 161 9.31 33.97 -0.69
CA PRO A 161 7.98 33.53 -0.23
C PRO A 161 7.77 32.01 -0.25
N PHE A 162 8.70 31.23 -0.80
CA PHE A 162 8.70 29.77 -0.82
C PHE A 162 9.54 29.14 0.31
N THR A 163 10.21 29.97 1.12
CA THR A 163 10.91 29.48 2.33
C THR A 163 9.90 28.83 3.27
N THR A 164 10.21 27.64 3.80
CA THR A 164 9.40 26.98 4.82
C THR A 164 10.19 26.91 6.13
N PHE A 165 9.63 27.49 7.19
CA PHE A 165 10.16 27.32 8.54
C PHE A 165 9.73 25.95 9.05
N THR A 166 10.70 25.15 9.49
CA THR A 166 10.51 23.72 9.85
C THR A 166 10.52 23.50 11.36
N THR A 167 11.22 24.33 12.12
CA THR A 167 11.44 24.13 13.55
C THR A 167 11.55 25.44 14.30
N LEU A 168 11.11 25.45 15.55
CA LEU A 168 11.14 26.56 16.48
C LEU A 168 11.78 26.14 17.81
N ALA A 169 12.56 27.00 18.41
CA ALA A 169 13.07 26.82 19.77
C ALA A 169 13.10 28.13 20.55
N ILE A 170 13.07 28.03 21.87
CA ILE A 170 13.23 29.18 22.76
C ILE A 170 14.37 28.94 23.74
N ASP A 171 15.26 29.88 23.87
CA ASP A 171 16.37 29.79 24.83
C ASP A 171 15.98 30.30 26.22
N LYS A 172 16.87 30.09 27.17
CA LYS A 172 16.68 30.53 28.57
C LYS A 172 16.53 32.04 28.74
N ALA A 173 16.99 32.85 27.79
CA ALA A 173 16.81 34.28 27.79
C ALA A 173 15.46 34.74 27.19
N GLY A 174 14.66 33.79 26.71
CA GLY A 174 13.39 34.04 26.03
C GLY A 174 13.54 34.44 24.56
N LYS A 175 14.72 34.24 23.97
CA LYS A 175 14.98 34.47 22.55
C LYS A 175 14.45 33.32 21.76
N VAL A 176 13.62 33.59 20.74
CA VAL A 176 13.03 32.60 19.87
C VAL A 176 13.90 32.41 18.63
N TRP A 177 14.11 31.16 18.26
CA TRP A 177 14.89 30.73 17.11
C TRP A 177 13.95 29.98 16.14
N ALA A 178 14.16 30.19 14.83
CA ALA A 178 13.39 29.52 13.77
C ALA A 178 14.34 29.01 12.69
N GLY A 179 14.25 27.73 12.39
CA GLY A 179 15.03 27.06 11.34
C GLY A 179 14.25 26.93 10.03
N CYS A 180 14.97 27.02 8.91
CA CYS A 180 14.43 26.79 7.58
C CYS A 180 15.51 26.19 6.65
N GLU A 181 15.14 25.91 5.41
CA GLU A 181 16.07 25.36 4.40
C GLU A 181 17.25 26.28 4.05
N SER A 182 17.12 27.60 4.30
CA SER A 182 18.12 28.61 3.94
C SER A 182 18.89 29.16 5.14
N GLY A 183 18.63 28.66 6.35
CA GLY A 183 19.36 29.08 7.55
C GLY A 183 18.49 29.24 8.79
N VAL A 184 19.00 29.98 9.76
CA VAL A 184 18.40 30.20 11.07
C VAL A 184 18.05 31.65 11.26
N TYR A 185 16.86 31.93 11.73
CA TYR A 185 16.39 33.25 12.15
C TYR A 185 16.21 33.27 13.66
N TYR A 186 16.33 34.47 14.26
CA TYR A 186 16.04 34.69 15.67
C TYR A 186 15.24 35.94 15.87
N PHE A 187 14.36 35.95 16.86
CA PHE A 187 13.55 37.11 17.22
C PHE A 187 14.28 38.03 18.22
N GLU A 188 14.45 39.30 17.86
CA GLU A 188 15.09 40.29 18.71
C GLU A 188 14.29 41.59 18.75
N GLY A 189 13.81 41.93 19.93
CA GLY A 189 13.00 43.11 20.13
C GLY A 189 11.60 42.98 19.49
N THR A 190 11.46 43.42 18.24
CA THR A 190 10.20 43.43 17.50
C THR A 190 10.33 42.83 16.10
N GLU A 191 11.51 42.34 15.76
CA GLU A 191 11.80 41.85 14.41
C GLU A 191 12.58 40.54 14.40
N TRP A 192 12.45 39.78 13.32
CA TRP A 192 13.24 38.59 13.04
C TRP A 192 14.51 38.97 12.28
N LYS A 193 15.63 38.36 12.66
CA LYS A 193 16.95 38.56 12.05
C LYS A 193 17.52 37.23 11.58
N LEU A 194 18.11 37.22 10.39
CA LEU A 194 18.88 36.08 9.89
C LEU A 194 20.22 35.98 10.66
N LEU A 195 20.55 34.79 11.09
CA LEU A 195 21.87 34.47 11.62
C LEU A 195 22.84 34.29 10.44
N GLU A 196 23.80 35.22 10.27
CA GLU A 196 24.71 35.23 9.12
C GLU A 196 25.57 33.96 9.03
N GLU A 197 26.00 33.43 10.16
CA GLU A 197 26.77 32.17 10.22
C GLU A 197 26.01 30.97 9.69
N SER A 198 24.67 31.00 9.75
CA SER A 198 23.83 29.88 9.33
C SER A 198 23.84 29.58 7.80
N ASN A 199 24.38 30.48 7.00
CA ASN A 199 24.55 30.28 5.56
C ASN A 199 25.38 29.04 5.19
N THR A 200 26.17 28.53 6.15
CA THR A 200 27.01 27.32 5.96
C THR A 200 26.40 26.04 6.54
N PHE A 201 25.28 26.14 7.28
CA PHE A 201 24.69 25.00 8.01
C PHE A 201 23.93 24.03 7.09
N GLY A 202 23.49 24.49 5.93
CA GLY A 202 22.57 23.77 5.07
C GLY A 202 21.12 23.85 5.58
N SER A 203 20.25 22.99 5.11
CA SER A 203 18.88 22.93 5.57
C SER A 203 18.80 22.57 7.06
N ILE A 204 18.05 23.36 7.82
CA ILE A 204 17.86 23.18 9.26
C ILE A 204 16.69 22.21 9.46
N GLN A 205 16.92 21.18 10.26
CA GLN A 205 15.93 20.15 10.53
C GLN A 205 15.29 20.34 11.91
N ASP A 206 16.13 20.59 12.94
CA ASP A 206 15.66 20.72 14.31
C ASP A 206 16.60 21.62 15.14
N ILE A 207 16.05 22.29 16.17
CA ILE A 207 16.77 23.17 17.09
C ILE A 207 16.37 22.85 18.53
N THR A 208 17.37 22.60 19.39
CA THR A 208 17.16 22.50 20.83
C THR A 208 18.05 23.46 21.58
N THR A 209 17.61 23.86 22.78
CA THR A 209 18.35 24.82 23.62
C THR A 209 18.50 24.32 25.05
N ARG A 210 19.64 24.56 25.66
CA ARG A 210 19.88 24.24 27.07
C ARG A 210 20.89 25.16 27.72
N GLU A 211 20.53 25.74 28.86
CA GLU A 211 21.41 26.54 29.72
C GLU A 211 22.09 27.74 29.01
N GLY A 212 21.49 28.24 27.93
CA GLY A 212 21.99 29.33 27.11
C GLY A 212 22.80 28.88 25.89
N GLU A 213 22.96 27.58 25.70
CA GLU A 213 23.52 26.99 24.50
C GLU A 213 22.42 26.69 23.50
N VAL A 214 22.74 26.66 22.19
CA VAL A 214 21.85 26.32 21.10
C VAL A 214 22.49 25.19 20.27
N TRP A 215 21.73 24.14 20.02
CA TRP A 215 22.14 23.02 19.22
C TRP A 215 21.19 22.85 18.04
N ILE A 216 21.75 22.65 16.85
CA ILE A 216 20.98 22.60 15.59
C ILE A 216 21.35 21.36 14.81
N ALA A 217 20.36 20.49 14.58
CA ALA A 217 20.47 19.42 13.60
C ALA A 217 20.29 19.99 12.20
N SER A 218 21.26 19.75 11.32
CA SER A 218 21.26 20.31 9.98
C SER A 218 21.76 19.30 8.94
N GLN A 219 21.63 19.64 7.67
CA GLN A 219 22.16 18.84 6.57
C GLN A 219 23.70 18.76 6.56
N ASN A 220 24.36 19.73 7.18
CA ASN A 220 25.82 19.83 7.22
C ASN A 220 26.43 19.53 8.61
N GLY A 221 25.77 18.70 9.40
CA GLY A 221 26.22 18.30 10.73
C GLY A 221 25.48 18.97 11.87
N LEU A 222 26.01 18.81 13.06
CA LEU A 222 25.49 19.37 14.30
C LEU A 222 26.16 20.73 14.56
N GLN A 223 25.37 21.78 14.58
CA GLN A 223 25.84 23.11 14.89
C GLN A 223 25.62 23.38 16.38
N HIS A 224 26.61 23.99 17.04
CA HIS A 224 26.56 24.27 18.45
C HIS A 224 27.03 25.71 18.74
N PHE A 225 26.18 26.46 19.44
CA PHE A 225 26.50 27.75 20.01
C PHE A 225 26.73 27.60 21.52
N ASP A 226 27.94 27.85 22.00
CA ASP A 226 28.33 27.72 23.42
C ASP A 226 27.99 28.97 24.28
N GLY A 227 27.18 29.89 23.77
CA GLY A 227 26.88 31.19 24.36
C GLY A 227 27.83 32.30 23.90
N THR A 228 28.90 31.97 23.18
CA THR A 228 29.90 32.93 22.68
C THR A 228 30.26 32.74 21.22
N ARG A 229 30.35 31.53 20.75
CA ARG A 229 30.77 31.17 19.39
C ARG A 229 30.05 29.93 18.86
N TRP A 230 29.95 29.83 17.54
CA TRP A 230 29.49 28.67 16.84
C TRP A 230 30.62 27.68 16.57
N SER A 231 30.29 26.39 16.61
CA SER A 231 31.13 25.27 16.19
C SER A 231 30.30 24.23 15.48
N THR A 232 30.91 23.44 14.58
CA THR A 232 30.23 22.38 13.81
C THR A 232 30.88 21.05 14.15
N GLN A 233 30.06 20.03 14.41
CA GLN A 233 30.45 18.64 14.51
C GLN A 233 29.96 17.87 13.30
N THR A 234 30.80 17.01 12.75
CA THR A 234 30.57 16.25 11.53
C THR A 234 31.04 14.80 11.69
N THR A 235 31.00 14.02 10.63
CA THR A 235 31.59 12.67 10.60
C THR A 235 33.08 12.69 10.95
N GLU A 236 33.80 13.77 10.70
CA GLU A 236 35.20 13.95 11.11
C GLU A 236 35.38 14.02 12.63
N ASN A 237 34.33 14.39 13.36
CA ASN A 237 34.29 14.46 14.82
C ASN A 237 33.60 13.24 15.45
N GLY A 238 33.26 12.23 14.64
CA GLY A 238 32.70 10.95 15.10
C GLY A 238 31.16 10.84 15.04
N LEU A 239 30.46 11.80 14.43
CA LEU A 239 29.05 11.59 14.07
C LEU A 239 28.93 10.47 13.01
N PRO A 240 27.85 9.69 13.02
CA PRO A 240 27.63 8.63 12.02
C PRO A 240 27.29 9.19 10.64
N ASP A 241 26.69 10.36 10.58
CA ASP A 241 26.29 11.08 9.37
C ASP A 241 26.33 12.59 9.60
N ASN A 242 26.42 13.36 8.51
CA ASN A 242 26.28 14.81 8.54
C ASN A 242 24.81 15.24 8.36
N PHE A 243 23.96 14.42 7.73
CA PHE A 243 22.55 14.71 7.61
C PHE A 243 21.81 14.30 8.88
N LEU A 244 21.52 15.28 9.74
CA LEU A 244 20.87 15.09 11.03
C LEU A 244 19.42 15.56 10.93
N THR A 245 18.50 14.80 11.49
CA THR A 245 17.06 15.03 11.40
C THR A 245 16.46 15.63 12.65
N THR A 246 16.98 15.26 13.82
CA THR A 246 16.49 15.76 15.12
C THR A 246 17.61 15.85 16.14
N VAL A 247 17.46 16.70 17.15
CA VAL A 247 18.43 16.87 18.24
C VAL A 247 17.71 17.18 19.56
N MET A 248 17.97 16.38 20.61
CA MET A 248 17.38 16.66 21.92
C MET A 248 18.26 16.16 23.08
N PHE A 249 17.93 16.61 24.29
CA PHE A 249 18.57 16.16 25.52
C PHE A 249 17.69 15.17 26.27
N ASP A 250 18.28 14.07 26.76
CA ASP A 250 17.60 13.23 27.72
C ASP A 250 17.62 13.83 29.15
N ALA A 251 16.89 13.22 30.06
CA ALA A 251 16.80 13.65 31.46
C ALA A 251 18.15 13.62 32.20
N LYS A 252 19.16 12.89 31.70
CA LYS A 252 20.52 12.82 32.25
C LYS A 252 21.41 13.91 31.65
N GLY A 253 20.91 14.67 30.70
CA GLY A 253 21.64 15.72 30.00
C GLY A 253 22.55 15.22 28.88
N ARG A 254 22.37 13.99 28.41
CA ARG A 254 23.06 13.49 27.22
C ARG A 254 22.37 14.04 25.98
N LEU A 255 23.16 14.48 25.03
CA LEU A 255 22.66 14.95 23.73
C LEU A 255 22.44 13.74 22.82
N TRP A 256 21.26 13.66 22.25
CA TRP A 256 20.83 12.65 21.28
C TRP A 256 20.59 13.30 19.93
N VAL A 257 20.91 12.59 18.86
CA VAL A 257 20.78 13.07 17.49
C VAL A 257 20.23 11.95 16.62
N GLY A 258 19.16 12.21 15.87
CA GLY A 258 18.63 11.35 14.84
C GLY A 258 19.32 11.58 13.50
N THR A 259 19.38 10.55 12.65
CA THR A 259 19.98 10.59 11.32
C THR A 259 19.04 10.06 10.24
N ASP A 260 19.33 10.41 8.99
CA ASP A 260 18.71 9.85 7.81
C ASP A 260 19.59 8.68 7.29
N GLY A 261 19.27 7.46 7.69
CA GLY A 261 19.90 6.24 7.19
C GLY A 261 20.78 5.46 8.15
N PHE A 262 21.16 6.00 9.34
CA PHE A 262 22.07 5.34 10.29
C PHE A 262 21.48 5.07 11.67
N GLY A 263 20.23 5.49 11.93
CA GLY A 263 19.60 5.35 13.23
C GLY A 263 19.83 6.56 14.12
N VAL A 264 20.10 6.34 15.41
CA VAL A 264 20.27 7.41 16.41
C VAL A 264 21.64 7.32 17.06
N CYS A 265 22.21 8.43 17.45
CA CYS A 265 23.40 8.44 18.29
C CYS A 265 23.25 9.38 19.49
N HIS A 266 24.01 9.12 20.55
CA HIS A 266 24.09 10.01 21.70
C HIS A 266 25.53 10.27 22.13
N GLN A 267 25.74 11.41 22.79
CA GLN A 267 27.05 11.74 23.31
C GLN A 267 27.25 11.19 24.73
N GLU A 268 28.32 10.46 24.96
CA GLU A 268 28.74 9.97 26.29
C GLU A 268 30.25 10.05 26.44
N GLY A 269 30.73 10.69 27.51
CA GLY A 269 32.14 10.87 27.77
C GLY A 269 32.89 11.61 26.65
N GLY A 270 32.22 12.51 25.92
CA GLY A 270 32.78 13.28 24.81
C GLY A 270 32.91 12.48 23.49
N LYS A 271 32.31 11.30 23.41
CA LYS A 271 32.27 10.47 22.20
C LYS A 271 30.84 10.24 21.75
N TRP A 272 30.64 10.14 20.44
CA TRP A 272 29.39 9.72 19.85
C TRP A 272 29.26 8.19 19.87
N LEU A 273 28.17 7.68 20.39
CA LEU A 273 27.83 6.26 20.41
C LEU A 273 26.64 6.06 19.48
N LEU A 274 26.86 5.35 18.39
CA LEU A 274 25.84 4.99 17.43
C LEU A 274 24.96 3.86 17.99
N ILE A 275 23.68 3.97 17.80
CA ILE A 275 22.67 2.92 18.03
C ILE A 275 21.98 2.70 16.67
N GLY A 276 22.35 1.64 16.00
CA GLY A 276 21.85 1.26 14.69
C GLY A 276 21.52 -0.24 14.64
N GLU A 277 21.59 -0.81 13.47
CA GLU A 277 21.22 -2.21 13.22
C GLU A 277 22.06 -3.21 14.03
N ASN A 278 23.36 -2.92 14.21
CA ASN A 278 24.25 -3.76 15.01
C ASN A 278 23.91 -3.77 16.50
N GLU A 279 23.33 -2.70 17.01
CA GLU A 279 22.85 -2.52 18.38
C GLU A 279 21.37 -2.94 18.55
N GLY A 280 20.80 -3.54 17.51
CA GLY A 280 19.43 -4.08 17.49
C GLY A 280 18.35 -3.03 17.19
N LEU A 281 18.71 -1.81 16.78
CA LEU A 281 17.75 -0.82 16.28
C LEU A 281 17.53 -1.05 14.78
N HIS A 282 16.39 -1.61 14.41
CA HIS A 282 16.01 -1.87 13.02
C HIS A 282 15.27 -0.68 12.37
N ALA A 283 15.57 0.54 12.82
CA ALA A 283 15.08 1.80 12.26
C ALA A 283 16.28 2.65 11.84
N LYS A 284 16.28 3.13 10.60
CA LYS A 284 17.42 3.86 10.02
C LYS A 284 17.16 5.36 9.95
N ASP A 285 15.95 5.75 9.58
CA ASP A 285 15.55 7.13 9.34
C ASP A 285 14.73 7.59 10.56
N ILE A 286 15.33 8.40 11.41
CA ILE A 286 14.74 8.88 12.67
C ILE A 286 14.27 10.32 12.48
N PHE A 287 12.98 10.58 12.67
CA PHE A 287 12.41 11.92 12.53
C PHE A 287 12.34 12.67 13.85
N ASP A 288 12.03 11.96 14.94
CA ASP A 288 11.95 12.57 16.27
C ASP A 288 12.37 11.59 17.37
N ILE A 289 12.74 12.12 18.52
CA ILE A 289 13.17 11.42 19.71
C ILE A 289 12.40 11.97 20.91
N THR A 290 11.75 11.11 21.69
CA THR A 290 11.18 11.50 22.97
C THR A 290 11.51 10.50 24.06
N PHE A 291 11.35 10.89 25.34
CA PHE A 291 11.68 10.01 26.47
C PHE A 291 10.49 9.85 27.41
N SER A 292 10.25 8.62 27.85
CA SER A 292 9.28 8.37 28.92
C SER A 292 9.76 8.95 30.26
N SER A 293 8.87 9.05 31.23
CA SER A 293 9.19 9.45 32.62
C SER A 293 10.25 8.55 33.29
N GLU A 294 10.43 7.33 32.78
CA GLU A 294 11.45 6.37 33.23
C GLU A 294 12.78 6.53 32.49
N GLY A 295 12.86 7.48 31.54
CA GLY A 295 14.04 7.75 30.73
C GLY A 295 14.28 6.75 29.61
N LYS A 296 13.26 6.02 29.16
CA LYS A 296 13.31 5.16 27.98
C LYS A 296 13.09 5.99 26.74
N ALA A 297 13.93 5.76 25.72
CA ALA A 297 13.81 6.45 24.44
C ALA A 297 12.70 5.84 23.57
N TYR A 298 11.96 6.71 22.89
CA TYR A 298 11.01 6.41 21.84
C TYR A 298 11.38 7.23 20.60
N LEU A 299 11.40 6.62 19.43
CA LEU A 299 11.87 7.21 18.19
C LEU A 299 10.75 7.17 17.16
N ALA A 300 10.41 8.33 16.60
CA ALA A 300 9.57 8.41 15.41
C ALA A 300 10.40 8.04 14.17
N THR A 301 9.86 7.21 13.29
CA THR A 301 10.60 6.71 12.13
C THR A 301 9.85 6.89 10.82
N HIS A 302 10.58 6.97 9.70
CA HIS A 302 10.00 7.19 8.38
C HIS A 302 9.17 6.00 7.86
N LYS A 303 9.56 4.76 8.19
CA LYS A 303 8.97 3.55 7.55
C LYS A 303 8.80 2.35 8.49
N THR A 304 9.11 2.52 9.76
CA THR A 304 9.12 1.40 10.71
C THR A 304 8.26 1.64 11.96
N GLY A 305 7.45 2.70 11.95
CA GLY A 305 6.55 3.04 13.06
C GLY A 305 7.28 3.74 14.19
N VAL A 306 7.11 3.25 15.40
CA VAL A 306 7.75 3.78 16.62
C VAL A 306 8.74 2.78 17.16
N ALA A 307 10.04 3.10 17.14
CA ALA A 307 11.05 2.30 17.82
C ALA A 307 11.14 2.72 19.30
N TYR A 308 11.31 1.78 20.20
CA TYR A 308 11.39 2.09 21.63
C TYR A 308 12.37 1.19 22.37
N GLN A 309 12.93 1.72 23.45
CA GLN A 309 13.81 1.01 24.37
C GLN A 309 12.98 0.16 25.36
N THR A 310 13.22 -1.15 25.36
CA THR A 310 12.54 -2.11 26.28
C THR A 310 13.10 -2.00 27.71
N GLU A 311 12.46 -2.72 28.65
CA GLU A 311 12.94 -2.84 30.04
C GLU A 311 14.39 -3.35 30.14
N ASN A 312 14.81 -4.22 29.22
CA ASN A 312 16.16 -4.78 29.16
C ASN A 312 17.17 -3.91 28.39
N ASN A 313 16.79 -2.67 28.04
CA ASN A 313 17.58 -1.75 27.21
C ASN A 313 17.89 -2.29 25.79
N THR A 314 17.11 -3.26 25.29
CA THR A 314 17.11 -3.64 23.88
C THR A 314 16.09 -2.79 23.13
N TRP A 315 16.13 -2.81 21.81
CA TRP A 315 15.19 -2.06 20.98
C TRP A 315 14.07 -2.98 20.51
N ALA A 316 12.86 -2.44 20.45
CA ALA A 316 11.70 -3.06 19.85
C ALA A 316 10.94 -2.02 19.01
N LEU A 317 10.08 -2.48 18.11
CA LEU A 317 9.29 -1.64 17.23
C LEU A 317 7.81 -1.80 17.60
N TYR A 318 7.11 -0.69 17.76
CA TYR A 318 5.69 -0.64 17.47
C TYR A 318 5.55 -0.34 15.97
N SER A 319 5.74 -1.35 15.14
CA SER A 319 5.22 -1.30 13.80
C SER A 319 3.72 -1.51 13.88
N GLY A 320 2.98 -0.96 12.94
CA GLY A 320 1.62 -1.39 12.74
C GLY A 320 1.62 -2.86 12.33
N ASP A 321 1.82 -3.79 13.29
CA ASP A 321 1.73 -5.23 13.04
C ASP A 321 0.39 -5.52 12.40
N GLY A 322 0.37 -5.51 11.11
CA GLY A 322 -0.80 -5.62 10.27
C GLY A 322 -0.36 -6.06 8.88
N LEU A 323 -1.19 -5.77 7.91
CA LEU A 323 -0.80 -5.92 6.52
C LEU A 323 0.21 -4.81 6.17
N VAL A 324 1.45 -5.17 5.85
CA VAL A 324 2.55 -4.23 5.62
C VAL A 324 2.38 -3.36 4.36
N GLY A 325 1.46 -3.73 3.47
CA GLY A 325 1.12 -2.96 2.28
C GLY A 325 -0.19 -3.41 1.65
N ASN A 326 -0.98 -2.46 1.13
CA ASN A 326 -2.28 -2.75 0.52
C ASN A 326 -2.18 -3.42 -0.86
N VAL A 327 -1.05 -3.29 -1.56
CA VAL A 327 -0.86 -3.97 -2.85
C VAL A 327 -0.38 -5.39 -2.62
N CYS A 328 -1.32 -6.31 -2.45
CA CYS A 328 -1.09 -7.73 -2.16
C CYS A 328 -0.91 -8.52 -3.46
N LYS A 329 0.21 -9.21 -3.61
CA LYS A 329 0.58 -9.93 -4.85
C LYS A 329 0.32 -11.42 -4.79
N ASP A 330 0.53 -12.03 -3.63
CA ASP A 330 0.32 -13.46 -3.41
C ASP A 330 -0.12 -13.73 -1.97
N ILE A 331 -0.81 -14.82 -1.75
CA ILE A 331 -1.21 -15.31 -0.44
C ILE A 331 -0.95 -16.81 -0.36
N LEU A 332 -0.32 -17.24 0.72
CA LEU A 332 -0.09 -18.65 1.01
C LEU A 332 -0.88 -19.03 2.25
N LEU A 333 -1.90 -19.83 2.06
CA LEU A 333 -2.81 -20.27 3.11
C LEU A 333 -2.21 -21.48 3.84
N SER A 334 -2.24 -21.45 5.17
CA SER A 334 -1.82 -22.55 6.04
C SER A 334 -3.03 -23.21 6.71
N ASN A 335 -2.85 -24.45 7.14
CA ASN A 335 -3.89 -25.15 7.91
C ASN A 335 -4.23 -24.35 9.19
N GLY A 336 -5.50 -24.38 9.59
CA GLY A 336 -5.96 -23.66 10.79
C GLY A 336 -6.32 -22.18 10.56
N GLY A 337 -6.16 -21.65 9.34
CA GLY A 337 -6.59 -20.30 8.97
C GLY A 337 -5.51 -19.23 9.06
N SER A 338 -4.29 -19.58 9.45
CA SER A 338 -3.11 -18.69 9.35
C SER A 338 -2.67 -18.55 7.90
N PHE A 339 -2.05 -17.43 7.54
CA PHE A 339 -1.59 -17.20 6.15
C PHE A 339 -0.45 -16.19 6.06
N TRP A 340 0.33 -16.33 5.00
CA TRP A 340 1.38 -15.38 4.60
C TRP A 340 0.93 -14.57 3.40
N VAL A 341 1.34 -13.31 3.34
CA VAL A 341 0.99 -12.38 2.26
C VAL A 341 2.25 -11.71 1.72
N ALA A 342 2.44 -11.79 0.42
CA ALA A 342 3.44 -11.00 -0.32
C ALA A 342 2.82 -9.66 -0.72
N THR A 343 3.46 -8.56 -0.36
CA THR A 343 3.04 -7.21 -0.74
C THR A 343 4.16 -6.44 -1.44
N THR A 344 3.86 -5.28 -2.01
CA THR A 344 4.89 -4.40 -2.57
C THR A 344 5.73 -3.66 -1.52
N SER A 345 5.43 -3.87 -0.23
CA SER A 345 6.11 -3.21 0.89
C SER A 345 6.75 -4.20 1.87
N GLY A 346 6.75 -5.50 1.54
CA GLY A 346 7.29 -6.57 2.37
C GLY A 346 6.38 -7.78 2.45
N ILE A 347 6.48 -8.53 3.54
CA ILE A 347 5.72 -9.75 3.81
C ILE A 347 4.99 -9.62 5.14
N SER A 348 3.73 -10.07 5.19
CA SER A 348 2.97 -10.16 6.43
C SER A 348 2.53 -11.60 6.70
N HIS A 349 2.50 -11.97 7.96
CA HIS A 349 1.97 -13.23 8.47
C HIS A 349 0.82 -12.97 9.43
N TYR A 350 -0.32 -13.59 9.18
CA TYR A 350 -1.45 -13.62 10.11
C TYR A 350 -1.49 -14.97 10.82
N ASP A 351 -1.41 -14.95 12.14
CA ASP A 351 -1.64 -16.12 12.99
C ASP A 351 -3.10 -16.13 13.44
N ALA A 352 -3.84 -17.15 13.00
CA ALA A 352 -5.24 -17.29 13.33
C ALA A 352 -5.50 -17.74 14.78
N THR A 353 -4.51 -18.33 15.46
CA THR A 353 -4.60 -18.80 16.84
C THR A 353 -4.65 -17.60 17.78
N ASP A 354 -3.68 -16.71 17.64
CA ASP A 354 -3.55 -15.52 18.47
C ASP A 354 -4.26 -14.30 17.88
N LYS A 355 -4.74 -14.40 16.63
CA LYS A 355 -5.31 -13.31 15.81
C LYS A 355 -4.36 -12.12 15.69
N LYS A 356 -3.06 -12.42 15.58
CA LYS A 356 -1.99 -11.43 15.48
C LYS A 356 -1.37 -11.43 14.09
N TRP A 357 -0.89 -10.25 13.71
CA TRP A 357 -0.07 -10.05 12.54
C TRP A 357 1.40 -9.97 12.95
N LYS A 358 2.27 -10.42 12.07
CA LYS A 358 3.73 -10.19 12.12
C LYS A 358 4.17 -9.70 10.74
N SER A 359 4.78 -8.53 10.69
CA SER A 359 5.20 -7.87 9.46
C SER A 359 6.72 -7.91 9.30
N PHE A 360 7.19 -8.12 8.09
CA PHE A 360 8.60 -8.21 7.73
C PHE A 360 8.89 -7.25 6.58
N THR A 361 9.89 -6.40 6.78
CA THR A 361 10.42 -5.47 5.78
C THR A 361 11.95 -5.61 5.70
N GLN A 362 12.61 -4.81 4.88
CA GLN A 362 14.08 -4.72 4.92
C GLN A 362 14.57 -4.17 6.27
N ALA A 363 13.83 -3.22 6.84
CA ALA A 363 14.23 -2.54 8.07
C ALA A 363 14.03 -3.39 9.33
N ASN A 364 12.89 -4.09 9.47
CA ASN A 364 12.56 -4.83 10.69
C ASN A 364 12.67 -6.36 10.56
N GLY A 365 12.79 -6.89 9.36
CA GLY A 365 12.77 -8.33 9.10
C GLY A 365 13.96 -8.86 8.33
N GLY A 366 14.89 -7.99 7.91
CA GLY A 366 16.07 -8.41 7.15
C GLY A 366 15.74 -9.01 5.79
N LEU A 367 14.64 -8.60 5.13
CA LEU A 367 14.30 -9.02 3.78
C LEU A 367 15.29 -8.43 2.77
N ILE A 368 15.54 -9.16 1.67
CA ILE A 368 16.43 -8.69 0.61
C ILE A 368 15.82 -7.59 -0.26
N GLY A 369 14.49 -7.50 -0.29
CA GLY A 369 13.71 -6.55 -1.08
C GLY A 369 12.41 -6.18 -0.39
N LEU A 370 11.67 -5.23 -0.97
CA LEU A 370 10.34 -4.83 -0.49
C LEU A 370 9.22 -5.39 -1.38
N ASN A 371 9.45 -5.46 -2.69
CA ASN A 371 8.42 -5.86 -3.66
C ASN A 371 8.34 -7.38 -3.78
N ALA A 372 7.70 -8.01 -2.76
CA ALA A 372 7.45 -9.45 -2.75
C ALA A 372 6.39 -9.83 -3.81
N ARG A 373 6.66 -10.86 -4.58
CA ARG A 373 5.82 -11.28 -5.73
C ARG A 373 5.13 -12.62 -5.51
N ARG A 374 5.87 -13.62 -5.03
CA ARG A 374 5.42 -14.99 -4.85
C ARG A 374 6.00 -15.61 -3.60
N LEU A 375 5.24 -16.52 -3.04
CA LEU A 375 5.58 -17.29 -1.85
C LEU A 375 5.49 -18.79 -2.13
N SER A 376 6.42 -19.55 -1.58
CA SER A 376 6.43 -21.02 -1.64
C SER A 376 6.90 -21.60 -0.32
N LEU A 377 6.30 -22.71 0.12
CA LEU A 377 6.80 -23.49 1.26
C LEU A 377 7.59 -24.70 0.76
N ASP A 378 8.72 -24.97 1.39
CA ASP A 378 9.42 -26.23 1.20
C ASP A 378 8.89 -27.32 2.14
N ALA A 379 9.37 -28.56 1.94
CA ALA A 379 8.98 -29.70 2.77
C ALA A 379 9.41 -29.59 4.26
N LYS A 380 10.29 -28.66 4.60
CA LYS A 380 10.72 -28.36 5.98
C LYS A 380 9.89 -27.24 6.62
N GLY A 381 8.91 -26.68 5.90
CA GLY A 381 8.10 -25.55 6.34
C GLY A 381 8.83 -24.21 6.28
N GLN A 382 9.97 -24.11 5.59
CA GLN A 382 10.62 -22.84 5.33
C GLN A 382 9.87 -22.08 4.25
N LEU A 383 9.65 -20.78 4.45
CA LEU A 383 9.00 -19.91 3.49
C LEU A 383 10.03 -19.29 2.55
N TRP A 384 9.90 -19.55 1.27
CA TRP A 384 10.66 -18.94 0.20
C TRP A 384 9.86 -17.78 -0.40
N ALA A 385 10.46 -16.62 -0.51
CA ALA A 385 9.83 -15.41 -1.01
C ALA A 385 10.64 -14.79 -2.15
N ALA A 386 9.98 -14.59 -3.30
CA ALA A 386 10.55 -13.97 -4.49
C ALA A 386 10.33 -12.45 -4.47
N PHE A 387 11.40 -11.68 -4.67
CA PHE A 387 11.35 -10.21 -4.70
C PHE A 387 11.72 -9.68 -6.09
N TYR A 388 10.91 -8.73 -6.58
CA TYR A 388 11.14 -8.08 -7.87
C TYR A 388 12.34 -7.11 -7.84
N ASP A 389 12.77 -6.71 -6.66
CA ASP A 389 13.79 -5.67 -6.39
C ASP A 389 15.01 -6.16 -5.59
N GLY A 390 15.21 -7.49 -5.42
CA GLY A 390 16.33 -7.92 -4.56
C GLY A 390 16.84 -9.32 -4.79
N GLY A 391 15.97 -10.27 -5.11
CA GLY A 391 16.32 -11.70 -5.17
C GLY A 391 15.33 -12.59 -4.43
N VAL A 392 15.83 -13.48 -3.57
CA VAL A 392 15.01 -14.41 -2.78
C VAL A 392 15.38 -14.32 -1.31
N SER A 393 14.38 -14.26 -0.42
CA SER A 393 14.56 -14.45 1.03
C SER A 393 13.91 -15.75 1.48
N VAL A 394 14.55 -16.47 2.41
CA VAL A 394 14.06 -17.74 2.97
C VAL A 394 13.90 -17.59 4.47
N TYR A 395 12.68 -17.73 4.97
CA TYR A 395 12.38 -17.70 6.40
C TYR A 395 12.46 -19.10 7.02
N ASN A 396 13.24 -19.22 8.07
CA ASN A 396 13.28 -20.43 8.89
C ASN A 396 12.38 -20.21 10.12
N PRO A 397 11.24 -20.94 10.24
CA PRO A 397 10.30 -20.72 11.34
C PRO A 397 10.85 -21.19 12.70
N THR A 398 11.82 -22.11 12.72
CA THR A 398 12.44 -22.60 13.98
C THR A 398 13.45 -21.60 14.55
N MET A 399 14.16 -20.89 13.66
CA MET A 399 15.16 -19.89 14.07
C MET A 399 14.57 -18.47 14.07
N GLU A 400 13.35 -18.29 13.55
CA GLU A 400 12.70 -17.00 13.29
C GLU A 400 13.56 -16.00 12.50
N MET A 401 14.36 -16.51 11.57
CA MET A 401 15.35 -15.73 10.81
C MET A 401 15.17 -15.86 9.32
N TRP A 402 15.49 -14.78 8.61
CA TRP A 402 15.57 -14.72 7.15
C TRP A 402 17.00 -14.95 6.67
N THR A 403 17.16 -15.72 5.60
CA THR A 403 18.40 -15.89 4.85
C THR A 403 18.20 -15.38 3.43
N ASN A 404 19.14 -14.58 2.93
CA ASN A 404 18.98 -13.87 1.66
C ASN A 404 19.88 -14.44 0.55
N HIS A 405 19.31 -14.60 -0.64
CA HIS A 405 19.99 -15.01 -1.87
C HIS A 405 19.91 -13.87 -2.89
N GLY A 406 20.96 -13.06 -2.95
CA GLY A 406 21.11 -11.94 -3.89
C GLY A 406 21.85 -12.31 -5.18
N VAL A 407 22.17 -11.30 -5.97
CA VAL A 407 22.87 -11.41 -7.26
C VAL A 407 24.40 -11.56 -7.07
N GLY A 408 25.04 -12.29 -7.97
CA GLY A 408 26.51 -12.41 -8.02
C GLY A 408 27.00 -13.73 -8.61
N GLU A 409 28.32 -13.92 -8.65
CA GLU A 409 28.94 -15.17 -9.10
C GLU A 409 28.57 -16.34 -8.19
N GLY A 410 28.05 -17.42 -8.75
CA GLY A 410 27.51 -18.56 -8.01
C GLY A 410 26.20 -18.26 -7.23
N LYS A 411 25.55 -17.14 -7.52
CA LYS A 411 24.30 -16.67 -6.95
C LYS A 411 23.24 -16.49 -8.06
N LEU A 412 22.17 -15.76 -7.75
CA LEU A 412 21.14 -15.45 -8.74
C LEU A 412 21.71 -14.63 -9.92
N PRO A 413 21.21 -14.87 -11.15
CA PRO A 413 21.69 -14.16 -12.35
C PRO A 413 21.29 -12.69 -12.39
N VAL A 414 20.13 -12.34 -11.80
CA VAL A 414 19.57 -10.99 -11.68
C VAL A 414 18.73 -10.90 -10.41
N GLY A 415 18.56 -9.68 -9.89
CA GLY A 415 17.73 -9.43 -8.71
C GLY A 415 16.21 -9.38 -8.98
N THR A 416 15.79 -9.28 -10.25
CA THR A 416 14.38 -9.20 -10.64
C THR A 416 13.76 -10.58 -10.68
N VAL A 417 13.36 -11.10 -9.52
CA VAL A 417 12.74 -12.41 -9.38
C VAL A 417 11.21 -12.27 -9.48
N THR A 418 10.61 -13.12 -10.31
CA THR A 418 9.17 -13.07 -10.61
C THR A 418 8.37 -14.13 -9.87
N ASP A 419 8.97 -15.33 -9.68
CA ASP A 419 8.33 -16.44 -8.98
C ASP A 419 9.36 -17.39 -8.36
N VAL A 420 8.94 -18.17 -7.36
CA VAL A 420 9.72 -19.23 -6.70
C VAL A 420 8.83 -20.43 -6.42
N TRP A 421 9.33 -21.61 -6.73
CA TRP A 421 8.69 -22.87 -6.38
C TRP A 421 9.75 -23.86 -5.86
N VAL A 422 9.43 -24.60 -4.80
CA VAL A 422 10.33 -25.60 -4.20
C VAL A 422 9.70 -26.97 -4.36
N ASP A 423 10.44 -27.90 -4.92
CA ASP A 423 9.98 -29.28 -5.11
C ASP A 423 10.09 -30.13 -3.83
N ALA A 424 9.58 -31.36 -3.89
CA ALA A 424 9.60 -32.28 -2.74
C ALA A 424 11.00 -32.70 -2.31
N GLU A 425 11.97 -32.62 -3.21
CA GLU A 425 13.38 -32.92 -2.98
C GLU A 425 14.13 -31.74 -2.34
N GLY A 426 13.48 -30.59 -2.21
CA GLY A 426 14.02 -29.36 -1.64
C GLY A 426 14.86 -28.54 -2.63
N VAL A 427 14.68 -28.78 -3.94
CA VAL A 427 15.27 -27.96 -4.99
C VAL A 427 14.37 -26.75 -5.23
N ALA A 428 14.92 -25.56 -5.09
CA ALA A 428 14.18 -24.33 -5.41
C ALA A 428 14.41 -23.93 -6.87
N TRP A 429 13.30 -23.70 -7.57
CA TRP A 429 13.26 -23.18 -8.93
C TRP A 429 12.78 -21.74 -8.90
N VAL A 430 13.49 -20.88 -9.61
CA VAL A 430 13.25 -19.43 -9.58
C VAL A 430 13.18 -18.88 -11.00
N THR A 431 12.09 -18.20 -11.31
CA THR A 431 11.96 -17.46 -12.57
C THR A 431 12.39 -16.01 -12.41
N THR A 432 12.99 -15.45 -13.45
CA THR A 432 13.47 -14.06 -13.46
C THR A 432 13.02 -13.33 -14.72
N PHE A 433 12.90 -12.00 -14.63
CA PHE A 433 12.41 -11.20 -15.76
C PHE A 433 13.40 -11.07 -16.92
N SER A 434 14.72 -11.29 -16.70
CA SER A 434 15.73 -11.15 -17.77
C SER A 434 16.91 -12.12 -17.63
N GLY A 435 16.96 -12.88 -16.53
CA GLY A 435 18.07 -13.78 -16.20
C GLY A 435 17.83 -15.26 -16.53
N GLY A 436 16.64 -15.63 -17.03
CA GLY A 436 16.26 -17.01 -17.30
C GLY A 436 15.70 -17.76 -16.10
N LEU A 437 15.86 -19.08 -16.09
CA LEU A 437 15.43 -19.99 -15.02
C LEU A 437 16.63 -20.32 -14.12
N ALA A 438 16.52 -20.06 -12.83
CA ALA A 438 17.54 -20.40 -11.85
C ALA A 438 17.09 -21.60 -10.99
N LYS A 439 18.04 -22.46 -10.62
CA LYS A 439 17.84 -23.65 -9.80
C LYS A 439 18.78 -23.59 -8.62
N TYR A 440 18.27 -23.79 -7.40
CA TYR A 440 19.07 -23.91 -6.19
C TYR A 440 19.03 -25.32 -5.66
N ALA A 441 20.18 -25.97 -5.68
CA ALA A 441 20.35 -27.32 -5.16
C ALA A 441 21.74 -27.46 -4.55
N ASN A 442 21.89 -28.26 -3.49
CA ASN A 442 23.18 -28.52 -2.84
C ASN A 442 23.95 -27.24 -2.47
N ASN A 443 23.23 -26.22 -1.98
CA ASN A 443 23.77 -24.89 -1.62
C ASN A 443 24.42 -24.13 -2.80
N LYS A 444 24.00 -24.41 -4.03
CA LYS A 444 24.55 -23.78 -5.24
C LYS A 444 23.41 -23.36 -6.18
N TRP A 445 23.55 -22.17 -6.77
CA TRP A 445 22.70 -21.70 -7.86
C TRP A 445 23.25 -22.13 -9.22
N GLU A 446 22.39 -22.61 -10.06
CA GLU A 446 22.62 -22.88 -11.48
C GLU A 446 21.59 -22.13 -12.30
N THR A 447 21.97 -21.63 -13.49
CA THR A 447 21.07 -20.81 -14.33
C THR A 447 20.97 -21.42 -15.71
N ILE A 448 19.75 -21.50 -16.23
CA ILE A 448 19.39 -21.96 -17.58
C ILE A 448 18.88 -20.76 -18.37
N LYS A 449 19.53 -20.44 -19.48
CA LYS A 449 19.23 -19.30 -20.36
C LYS A 449 18.96 -19.73 -21.81
N GLN A 450 18.77 -18.77 -22.68
CA GLN A 450 18.55 -19.02 -24.13
C GLN A 450 19.71 -19.81 -24.76
N GLU A 451 20.94 -19.61 -24.30
CA GLU A 451 22.12 -20.36 -24.78
C GLU A 451 22.03 -21.86 -24.45
N GLN A 452 21.21 -22.25 -23.45
CA GLN A 452 20.90 -23.64 -23.09
C GLN A 452 19.53 -24.12 -23.61
N GLY A 453 18.94 -23.39 -24.58
CA GLY A 453 17.70 -23.78 -25.24
C GLY A 453 16.41 -23.24 -24.64
N LEU A 454 16.48 -22.39 -23.62
CA LEU A 454 15.30 -21.71 -23.09
C LEU A 454 14.75 -20.73 -24.15
N PRO A 455 13.45 -20.76 -24.48
CA PRO A 455 12.87 -19.89 -25.53
C PRO A 455 13.05 -18.37 -25.26
N THR A 456 13.02 -17.96 -24.00
CA THR A 456 13.24 -16.57 -23.57
C THR A 456 13.83 -16.50 -22.17
N ASN A 457 14.67 -15.50 -21.91
CA ASN A 457 15.14 -15.22 -20.54
C ASN A 457 14.14 -14.45 -19.67
N SER A 458 13.03 -13.98 -20.25
CA SER A 458 11.99 -13.20 -19.54
C SER A 458 10.84 -14.10 -19.10
N LEU A 459 10.96 -14.62 -17.89
CA LEU A 459 10.00 -15.52 -17.27
C LEU A 459 9.15 -14.78 -16.24
N LEU A 460 7.88 -15.17 -16.08
CA LEU A 460 6.88 -14.49 -15.24
C LEU A 460 6.34 -15.35 -14.10
N GLY A 461 6.38 -16.68 -14.25
CA GLY A 461 5.87 -17.59 -13.24
C GLY A 461 6.28 -19.03 -13.50
N ILE A 462 6.07 -19.88 -12.49
CA ILE A 462 6.37 -21.33 -12.53
C ILE A 462 5.24 -22.13 -11.93
N THR A 463 4.85 -23.21 -12.62
CA THR A 463 3.79 -24.13 -12.17
C THR A 463 4.24 -25.56 -12.39
N PRO A 464 4.25 -26.43 -11.37
CA PRO A 464 4.57 -27.83 -11.54
C PRO A 464 3.47 -28.57 -12.30
N GLY A 465 3.84 -29.38 -13.27
CA GLY A 465 2.95 -30.34 -13.94
C GLY A 465 2.86 -31.66 -13.18
N ALA A 466 1.72 -32.32 -13.23
CA ALA A 466 1.49 -33.61 -12.57
C ALA A 466 2.41 -34.75 -13.12
N ASP A 467 3.00 -34.56 -14.29
CA ASP A 467 3.92 -35.45 -14.95
C ASP A 467 5.41 -35.20 -14.64
N GLY A 468 5.69 -34.39 -13.64
CA GLY A 468 7.03 -33.99 -13.25
C GLY A 468 7.68 -32.93 -14.15
N SER A 469 6.92 -32.36 -15.10
CA SER A 469 7.38 -31.22 -15.88
C SER A 469 7.21 -29.91 -15.10
N LEU A 470 7.99 -28.89 -15.47
CA LEU A 470 7.76 -27.51 -15.03
C LEU A 470 7.17 -26.70 -16.17
N TRP A 471 6.15 -25.93 -15.88
CA TRP A 471 5.55 -24.99 -16.82
C TRP A 471 5.90 -23.57 -16.42
N LEU A 472 6.48 -22.84 -17.37
CA LEU A 472 6.94 -21.49 -17.17
C LEU A 472 6.02 -20.52 -17.93
N SER A 473 5.47 -19.57 -17.23
CA SER A 473 4.83 -18.40 -17.82
C SER A 473 5.90 -17.45 -18.33
N SER A 474 5.75 -16.92 -19.55
CA SER A 474 6.77 -16.06 -20.15
C SER A 474 6.18 -15.03 -21.11
N VAL A 475 7.02 -14.14 -21.62
CA VAL A 475 6.67 -13.21 -22.71
C VAL A 475 6.70 -13.86 -24.09
N ALA A 476 7.08 -15.12 -24.18
CA ALA A 476 7.20 -15.89 -25.43
C ALA A 476 6.34 -17.18 -25.42
N GLY A 477 5.23 -17.15 -24.71
CA GLY A 477 4.28 -18.27 -24.58
C GLY A 477 4.37 -19.01 -23.26
N ALA A 478 3.63 -20.14 -23.18
CA ALA A 478 3.69 -21.09 -22.09
C ALA A 478 4.75 -22.15 -22.39
N ILE A 479 5.80 -22.21 -21.57
CA ILE A 479 6.97 -23.07 -21.84
C ILE A 479 6.94 -24.28 -20.91
N GLN A 480 6.92 -25.47 -21.47
CA GLN A 480 7.13 -26.73 -20.75
C GLN A 480 8.62 -27.06 -20.68
N TYR A 481 9.14 -27.36 -19.51
CA TYR A 481 10.46 -27.90 -19.27
C TYR A 481 10.34 -29.34 -18.75
N LYS A 482 10.77 -30.31 -19.55
CA LYS A 482 10.69 -31.74 -19.23
C LYS A 482 11.89 -32.49 -19.79
N GLY A 483 12.60 -33.23 -18.92
CA GLY A 483 13.78 -34.00 -19.34
C GLY A 483 14.84 -33.17 -20.05
N GLU A 484 15.14 -31.99 -19.50
CA GLU A 484 16.12 -31.03 -20.04
C GLU A 484 15.76 -30.42 -21.40
N LYS A 485 14.49 -30.57 -21.85
CA LYS A 485 13.99 -30.01 -23.11
C LYS A 485 12.91 -28.98 -22.84
N PHE A 486 12.91 -27.96 -23.69
CA PHE A 486 11.88 -26.91 -23.68
C PHE A 486 10.94 -27.05 -24.88
N THR A 487 9.64 -26.91 -24.63
CA THR A 487 8.61 -26.81 -25.66
C THR A 487 7.71 -25.65 -25.33
N ALA A 488 7.42 -24.76 -26.26
CA ALA A 488 6.58 -23.59 -26.04
C ALA A 488 5.22 -23.70 -26.72
N LEU A 489 4.15 -23.40 -26.03
CA LEU A 489 2.84 -23.12 -26.61
C LEU A 489 2.79 -21.62 -26.93
N THR A 490 2.50 -21.26 -28.20
CA THR A 490 2.53 -19.89 -28.68
C THR A 490 1.21 -19.48 -29.37
N LYS A 491 1.04 -18.18 -29.58
CA LYS A 491 -0.08 -17.64 -30.33
C LYS A 491 -0.09 -18.11 -31.78
N SER A 492 1.05 -18.13 -32.42
CA SER A 492 1.18 -18.49 -33.84
C SER A 492 0.85 -19.97 -34.11
N GLU A 493 1.38 -20.89 -33.30
CA GLU A 493 1.28 -22.33 -33.52
C GLU A 493 0.12 -22.96 -32.75
N HIS A 494 -0.14 -22.51 -31.51
CA HIS A 494 -1.09 -23.14 -30.60
C HIS A 494 -2.31 -22.28 -30.29
N LYS A 495 -2.47 -21.17 -31.03
CA LYS A 495 -3.62 -20.26 -30.93
C LYS A 495 -3.85 -19.67 -29.54
N LEU A 496 -2.77 -19.44 -28.77
CA LEU A 496 -2.91 -18.68 -27.55
C LEU A 496 -3.54 -17.29 -27.83
N PRO A 497 -4.30 -16.72 -26.90
CA PRO A 497 -4.79 -15.35 -27.05
C PRO A 497 -3.63 -14.34 -27.20
N ASP A 498 -2.54 -14.57 -26.45
CA ASP A 498 -1.33 -13.76 -26.48
C ASP A 498 -0.10 -14.57 -26.06
N ASP A 499 1.09 -14.24 -26.58
CA ASP A 499 2.34 -14.87 -26.15
C ASP A 499 2.83 -14.37 -24.77
N ASN A 500 2.30 -13.26 -24.28
CA ASN A 500 2.57 -12.82 -22.92
C ASN A 500 1.68 -13.57 -21.92
N VAL A 501 2.19 -14.69 -21.44
CA VAL A 501 1.52 -15.58 -20.47
C VAL A 501 1.88 -15.14 -19.06
N ARG A 502 0.87 -14.77 -18.30
CA ARG A 502 1.04 -14.26 -16.92
C ARG A 502 1.06 -15.36 -15.88
N ASN A 503 0.23 -16.38 -16.09
CA ASN A 503 0.11 -17.49 -15.16
C ASN A 503 -0.41 -18.74 -15.87
N ILE A 504 -0.11 -19.87 -15.30
CA ILE A 504 -0.58 -21.20 -15.74
C ILE A 504 -1.14 -21.92 -14.51
N LEU A 505 -2.27 -22.59 -14.68
CA LEU A 505 -2.90 -23.39 -13.63
C LEU A 505 -3.35 -24.72 -14.21
N PHE A 506 -3.20 -25.79 -13.44
CA PHE A 506 -3.80 -27.09 -13.73
C PHE A 506 -5.01 -27.35 -12.84
N ALA A 507 -6.13 -27.67 -13.43
CA ALA A 507 -7.32 -28.08 -12.72
C ALA A 507 -7.30 -29.59 -12.40
N PRO A 508 -8.07 -30.05 -11.40
CA PRO A 508 -8.18 -31.47 -11.05
C PRO A 508 -8.71 -32.37 -12.18
N ASP A 509 -9.45 -31.81 -13.13
CA ASP A 509 -9.96 -32.47 -14.31
C ASP A 509 -8.92 -32.65 -15.44
N GLY A 510 -7.69 -32.19 -15.23
CA GLY A 510 -6.60 -32.22 -16.20
C GLY A 510 -6.58 -31.03 -17.18
N SER A 511 -7.51 -30.11 -17.08
CA SER A 511 -7.51 -28.90 -17.90
C SER A 511 -6.39 -27.95 -17.47
N MET A 512 -5.73 -27.33 -18.45
CA MET A 512 -4.73 -26.29 -18.28
C MET A 512 -5.34 -24.93 -18.56
N TYR A 513 -5.21 -24.01 -17.63
CA TYR A 513 -5.64 -22.62 -17.74
C TYR A 513 -4.43 -21.76 -18.01
N ILE A 514 -4.41 -21.05 -19.13
CA ILE A 514 -3.33 -20.18 -19.57
C ILE A 514 -3.84 -18.74 -19.55
N CYS A 515 -3.41 -17.97 -18.53
CA CYS A 515 -3.76 -16.58 -18.34
C CYS A 515 -2.85 -15.69 -19.17
N THR A 516 -3.41 -14.80 -20.00
CA THR A 516 -2.62 -13.96 -20.92
C THR A 516 -3.00 -12.48 -20.81
N ASN A 517 -2.24 -11.62 -21.49
CA ASN A 517 -2.55 -10.19 -21.57
C ASN A 517 -3.82 -9.86 -22.38
N THR A 518 -4.35 -10.80 -23.16
CA THR A 518 -5.53 -10.55 -24.02
C THR A 518 -6.67 -11.54 -23.81
N GLY A 519 -6.64 -12.32 -22.73
CA GLY A 519 -7.69 -13.28 -22.40
C GLY A 519 -7.18 -14.55 -21.72
N LEU A 520 -8.04 -15.55 -21.68
CA LEU A 520 -7.81 -16.85 -21.04
C LEU A 520 -7.96 -17.98 -22.07
N GLN A 521 -7.00 -18.91 -22.13
CA GLN A 521 -7.18 -20.18 -22.81
C GLN A 521 -7.39 -21.30 -21.79
N VAL A 522 -8.39 -22.13 -22.01
CA VAL A 522 -8.56 -23.41 -21.30
C VAL A 522 -8.27 -24.55 -22.29
N ARG A 523 -7.27 -25.37 -21.99
CA ARG A 523 -6.75 -26.40 -22.88
C ARG A 523 -6.70 -27.76 -22.19
N ASN A 524 -7.13 -28.79 -22.90
CA ASN A 524 -6.94 -30.20 -22.53
C ASN A 524 -5.63 -30.70 -23.15
N LEU A 525 -4.64 -31.03 -22.32
CA LEU A 525 -3.32 -31.48 -22.81
C LEU A 525 -3.33 -32.89 -23.43
N THR A 526 -4.38 -33.70 -23.19
CA THR A 526 -4.49 -35.04 -23.72
C THR A 526 -5.11 -35.09 -25.12
N THR A 527 -6.19 -34.26 -25.31
CA THR A 527 -6.90 -34.18 -26.60
C THR A 527 -6.44 -33.02 -27.47
N ASP A 528 -5.66 -32.12 -26.91
CA ASP A 528 -5.22 -30.83 -27.51
C ASP A 528 -6.37 -29.87 -27.87
N GLU A 529 -7.58 -30.16 -27.41
CA GLU A 529 -8.73 -29.27 -27.55
C GLU A 529 -8.59 -28.07 -26.63
N PHE A 530 -8.99 -26.91 -27.13
CA PHE A 530 -8.93 -25.69 -26.35
C PHE A 530 -10.09 -24.74 -26.64
N THR A 531 -10.36 -23.87 -25.65
CA THR A 531 -11.31 -22.75 -25.78
C THR A 531 -10.62 -21.47 -25.36
N ASN A 532 -10.73 -20.44 -26.19
CA ASN A 532 -10.26 -19.10 -25.87
C ASN A 532 -11.44 -18.26 -25.37
N TYR A 533 -11.25 -17.62 -24.22
CA TYR A 533 -12.21 -16.68 -23.61
C TYR A 533 -11.66 -15.26 -23.70
N GLY A 534 -12.46 -14.37 -24.25
CA GLY A 534 -12.18 -12.96 -24.46
C GLY A 534 -13.47 -12.19 -24.76
N ALA A 535 -13.37 -11.01 -25.33
CA ALA A 535 -14.53 -10.14 -25.58
C ALA A 535 -15.64 -10.81 -26.40
N SER A 536 -15.28 -11.69 -27.36
CA SER A 536 -16.23 -12.45 -28.19
C SER A 536 -17.08 -13.47 -27.43
N ASN A 537 -16.67 -13.90 -26.26
CA ASN A 537 -17.36 -14.88 -25.42
C ASN A 537 -18.03 -14.23 -24.19
N GLY A 538 -18.15 -12.89 -24.16
CA GLY A 538 -18.71 -12.18 -23.01
C GLY A 538 -17.72 -11.94 -21.86
N PHE A 539 -16.47 -12.38 -21.99
CA PHE A 539 -15.40 -12.07 -21.05
C PHE A 539 -14.69 -10.78 -21.50
N ILE A 540 -14.98 -9.67 -20.82
CA ILE A 540 -14.59 -8.32 -21.27
C ILE A 540 -13.16 -7.96 -20.86
N SER A 541 -12.51 -8.74 -19.99
CA SER A 541 -11.16 -8.42 -19.51
C SER A 541 -10.07 -8.90 -20.47
N SER A 542 -9.04 -8.07 -20.63
CA SER A 542 -7.83 -8.41 -21.38
C SER A 542 -6.72 -8.97 -20.52
N TYR A 543 -6.45 -8.40 -19.33
CA TYR A 543 -5.30 -8.80 -18.51
C TYR A 543 -5.69 -9.82 -17.44
N VAL A 544 -5.58 -11.12 -17.73
CA VAL A 544 -5.87 -12.19 -16.77
C VAL A 544 -4.61 -12.53 -15.97
N ASN A 545 -4.67 -12.33 -14.65
CA ASN A 545 -3.55 -12.60 -13.75
C ASN A 545 -3.59 -14.03 -13.18
N HIS A 546 -4.77 -14.51 -12.78
CA HIS A 546 -4.91 -15.78 -12.09
C HIS A 546 -6.34 -16.33 -12.23
N VAL A 547 -6.48 -17.65 -12.08
CA VAL A 547 -7.77 -18.36 -11.97
C VAL A 547 -7.74 -19.22 -10.72
N ALA A 548 -8.74 -19.09 -9.84
CA ALA A 548 -9.01 -20.05 -8.77
C ALA A 548 -10.23 -20.86 -9.14
N ILE A 549 -10.23 -22.15 -8.79
CA ILE A 549 -11.32 -23.08 -9.10
C ILE A 549 -11.94 -23.55 -7.79
N ASP A 550 -13.27 -23.40 -7.64
CA ASP A 550 -13.97 -23.89 -6.46
C ASP A 550 -14.29 -25.41 -6.58
N ALA A 551 -14.77 -26.00 -5.50
CA ALA A 551 -15.10 -27.40 -5.44
C ALA A 551 -16.24 -27.81 -6.40
N LYS A 552 -17.02 -26.88 -6.92
CA LYS A 552 -18.12 -27.10 -7.87
C LYS A 552 -17.69 -26.92 -9.33
N GLY A 553 -16.43 -26.50 -9.54
CA GLY A 553 -15.85 -26.28 -10.85
C GLY A 553 -16.12 -24.90 -11.44
N ASN A 554 -16.60 -23.94 -10.65
CA ASN A 554 -16.64 -22.53 -11.08
C ASN A 554 -15.24 -21.92 -11.02
N ARG A 555 -14.98 -20.96 -11.89
CA ARG A 555 -13.70 -20.31 -12.06
C ARG A 555 -13.82 -18.86 -11.59
N TRP A 556 -12.93 -18.45 -10.70
CA TRP A 556 -12.84 -17.12 -10.14
C TRP A 556 -11.61 -16.46 -10.74
N ILE A 557 -11.82 -15.45 -11.60
CA ILE A 557 -10.81 -14.91 -12.51
C ILE A 557 -10.36 -13.56 -12.03
N SER A 558 -9.07 -13.45 -11.69
CA SER A 558 -8.40 -12.23 -11.26
C SER A 558 -7.88 -11.47 -12.46
N CYS A 559 -8.25 -10.19 -12.59
CA CYS A 559 -7.84 -9.35 -13.71
C CYS A 559 -7.14 -8.08 -13.24
N TRP A 560 -6.19 -7.59 -14.04
CA TRP A 560 -5.57 -6.29 -13.80
C TRP A 560 -6.43 -5.22 -14.48
N THR A 561 -6.74 -4.14 -13.75
CA THR A 561 -7.57 -2.99 -14.15
C THR A 561 -9.06 -3.26 -14.34
N GLU A 562 -9.49 -4.52 -14.51
CA GLU A 562 -10.88 -4.88 -14.80
C GLU A 562 -11.58 -5.59 -13.63
N GLY A 563 -10.87 -5.83 -12.53
CA GLY A 563 -11.42 -6.39 -11.30
C GLY A 563 -11.53 -7.90 -11.28
N PHE A 564 -12.66 -8.41 -10.80
CA PHE A 564 -12.86 -9.81 -10.49
C PHE A 564 -14.08 -10.40 -11.21
N TYR A 565 -13.95 -11.61 -11.73
CA TYR A 565 -15.01 -12.29 -12.46
C TYR A 565 -15.26 -13.70 -11.93
N LEU A 566 -16.51 -14.11 -11.95
CA LEU A 566 -16.94 -15.51 -11.82
C LEU A 566 -17.28 -16.03 -13.21
N MET A 567 -16.73 -17.17 -13.59
CA MET A 567 -17.17 -17.98 -14.71
C MET A 567 -17.73 -19.29 -14.16
N THR A 568 -19.02 -19.54 -14.34
CA THR A 568 -19.64 -20.79 -13.88
C THR A 568 -19.04 -21.99 -14.62
N LYS A 569 -19.27 -23.19 -14.11
CA LYS A 569 -18.80 -24.42 -14.79
C LYS A 569 -19.42 -24.56 -16.20
N GLU A 570 -20.59 -23.96 -16.44
CA GLU A 570 -21.26 -23.89 -17.74
C GLU A 570 -20.65 -22.85 -18.69
N GLY A 571 -19.72 -22.00 -18.21
CA GLY A 571 -19.04 -21.01 -19.02
C GLY A 571 -19.72 -19.62 -19.04
N VAL A 572 -20.66 -19.36 -18.16
CA VAL A 572 -21.32 -18.04 -18.04
C VAL A 572 -20.48 -17.13 -17.14
N PHE A 573 -20.28 -15.87 -17.58
CA PHE A 573 -19.46 -14.88 -16.88
C PHE A 573 -20.29 -13.87 -16.10
N TYR A 574 -19.86 -13.57 -14.89
CA TYR A 574 -20.40 -12.51 -14.02
C TYR A 574 -19.25 -11.64 -13.53
N LYS A 575 -19.36 -10.33 -13.70
CA LYS A 575 -18.43 -9.39 -13.09
C LYS A 575 -18.83 -9.16 -11.62
N ILE A 576 -17.88 -9.29 -10.70
CA ILE A 576 -18.07 -9.04 -9.27
C ILE A 576 -17.59 -7.63 -9.00
N GLY A 577 -18.47 -6.78 -8.51
CA GLY A 577 -18.21 -5.35 -8.34
C GLY A 577 -18.80 -4.78 -7.05
N ALA A 578 -18.99 -3.46 -7.02
CA ALA A 578 -19.48 -2.73 -5.85
C ALA A 578 -20.87 -3.19 -5.39
N THR A 579 -21.72 -3.67 -6.29
CA THR A 579 -23.06 -4.23 -5.98
C THR A 579 -22.96 -5.54 -5.19
N GLU A 580 -21.87 -6.26 -5.33
CA GLU A 580 -21.53 -7.46 -4.56
C GLU A 580 -20.65 -7.14 -3.35
N GLY A 581 -20.33 -5.86 -3.11
CA GLY A 581 -19.45 -5.42 -2.02
C GLY A 581 -17.95 -5.55 -2.29
N PHE A 582 -17.56 -5.69 -3.56
CA PHE A 582 -16.16 -5.81 -3.98
C PHE A 582 -15.77 -4.60 -4.86
N THR A 583 -14.86 -3.76 -4.38
CA THR A 583 -14.50 -2.49 -5.03
C THR A 583 -13.17 -2.47 -5.75
N PRO A 584 -12.18 -3.37 -5.48
CA PRO A 584 -10.87 -3.29 -6.13
C PRO A 584 -10.92 -3.49 -7.64
N THR A 585 -10.10 -2.72 -8.35
CA THR A 585 -9.95 -2.81 -9.81
C THR A 585 -8.80 -3.73 -10.23
N ASP A 586 -7.74 -3.80 -9.41
CA ASP A 586 -6.59 -4.65 -9.67
C ASP A 586 -6.64 -5.87 -8.76
N VAL A 587 -6.85 -7.03 -9.37
CA VAL A 587 -6.86 -8.31 -8.68
C VAL A 587 -5.69 -9.16 -9.17
N TYR A 588 -4.84 -9.60 -8.24
CA TYR A 588 -3.59 -10.27 -8.58
C TYR A 588 -3.66 -11.78 -8.41
N MET A 589 -4.29 -12.24 -7.33
CA MET A 589 -4.35 -13.66 -6.96
C MET A 589 -5.64 -13.96 -6.22
N ALA A 590 -6.17 -15.17 -6.39
CA ALA A 590 -7.27 -15.69 -5.59
C ALA A 590 -6.99 -17.14 -5.20
N ARG A 591 -7.28 -17.55 -3.96
CA ARG A 591 -7.10 -18.92 -3.46
C ARG A 591 -8.23 -19.31 -2.53
N PHE A 592 -8.59 -20.58 -2.54
CA PHE A 592 -9.50 -21.18 -1.58
C PHE A 592 -8.72 -21.82 -0.44
N ASN A 593 -9.22 -21.65 0.78
CA ASN A 593 -8.74 -22.42 1.92
C ASN A 593 -9.48 -23.78 2.01
N GLU A 594 -9.11 -24.61 2.99
CA GLU A 594 -9.70 -25.93 3.21
C GLU A 594 -11.20 -25.90 3.52
N LYS A 595 -11.71 -24.77 4.02
CA LYS A 595 -13.13 -24.56 4.35
C LYS A 595 -13.94 -24.08 3.15
N GLY A 596 -13.30 -23.86 1.99
CA GLY A 596 -13.93 -23.28 0.81
C GLY A 596 -14.13 -21.78 0.87
N GLU A 597 -13.51 -21.08 1.82
CA GLU A 597 -13.49 -19.61 1.86
C GLU A 597 -12.51 -19.08 0.80
N LEU A 598 -12.90 -18.01 0.10
CA LEU A 598 -12.11 -17.40 -0.97
C LEU A 598 -11.33 -16.21 -0.46
N TYR A 599 -10.02 -16.23 -0.65
CA TYR A 599 -9.09 -15.15 -0.32
C TYR A 599 -8.61 -14.49 -1.62
N VAL A 600 -8.72 -13.17 -1.73
CA VAL A 600 -8.43 -12.41 -2.94
C VAL A 600 -7.42 -11.30 -2.65
N CYS A 601 -6.26 -11.34 -3.29
CA CYS A 601 -5.20 -10.33 -3.21
C CYS A 601 -5.45 -9.22 -4.23
N THR A 602 -5.48 -7.97 -3.76
CA THR A 602 -5.85 -6.80 -4.57
C THR A 602 -4.87 -5.64 -4.38
N ASN A 603 -5.10 -4.53 -5.09
CA ASN A 603 -4.43 -3.25 -4.84
C ASN A 603 -4.97 -2.51 -3.59
N ASP A 604 -6.00 -3.04 -2.94
CA ASP A 604 -6.62 -2.47 -1.74
C ASP A 604 -6.72 -3.51 -0.59
N GLY A 605 -5.66 -4.29 -0.39
CA GLY A 605 -5.58 -5.30 0.65
C GLY A 605 -6.07 -6.69 0.22
N ILE A 606 -6.47 -7.48 1.19
CA ILE A 606 -6.99 -8.83 1.03
C ILE A 606 -8.49 -8.80 1.27
N PHE A 607 -9.25 -9.35 0.34
CA PHE A 607 -10.70 -9.55 0.48
C PHE A 607 -11.00 -11.02 0.72
N ILE A 608 -11.79 -11.32 1.72
CA ILE A 608 -12.18 -12.69 2.09
C ILE A 608 -13.68 -12.86 1.96
N LEU A 609 -14.10 -13.83 1.16
CA LEU A 609 -15.48 -14.23 1.01
C LEU A 609 -15.68 -15.59 1.71
N LYS A 610 -16.39 -15.59 2.83
CA LYS A 610 -16.59 -16.79 3.65
C LYS A 610 -17.55 -17.81 3.03
N ASP A 611 -18.51 -17.33 2.26
CA ASP A 611 -19.51 -18.16 1.60
C ASP A 611 -19.61 -17.83 0.09
N PRO A 612 -18.65 -18.32 -0.71
CA PRO A 612 -18.66 -18.14 -2.16
C PRO A 612 -19.90 -18.74 -2.84
N ASP A 613 -20.43 -19.84 -2.31
CA ASP A 613 -21.60 -20.53 -2.86
C ASP A 613 -22.85 -19.65 -2.86
N SER A 614 -23.07 -18.90 -1.78
CA SER A 614 -24.18 -17.95 -1.69
C SER A 614 -24.04 -16.81 -2.72
N LEU A 615 -22.82 -16.33 -2.99
CA LEU A 615 -22.61 -15.34 -4.06
C LEU A 615 -22.91 -15.94 -5.45
N VAL A 616 -22.42 -17.15 -5.74
CA VAL A 616 -22.72 -17.84 -6.98
C VAL A 616 -24.25 -18.00 -7.13
N GLN A 617 -24.93 -18.47 -6.10
CA GLN A 617 -26.39 -18.62 -6.13
C GLN A 617 -27.11 -17.28 -6.36
N LYS A 618 -26.68 -16.22 -5.70
CA LYS A 618 -27.23 -14.87 -5.90
C LYS A 618 -27.07 -14.42 -7.35
N LEU A 619 -25.86 -14.53 -7.91
CA LEU A 619 -25.57 -14.10 -9.29
C LEU A 619 -26.36 -14.90 -10.32
N THR A 620 -26.44 -16.23 -10.15
CA THR A 620 -27.16 -17.12 -11.08
C THR A 620 -28.68 -17.04 -10.93
N SER A 621 -29.21 -16.72 -9.74
CA SER A 621 -30.66 -16.56 -9.51
C SER A 621 -31.21 -15.22 -9.99
N THR A 622 -30.39 -14.19 -10.05
CA THR A 622 -30.82 -12.87 -10.55
C THR A 622 -31.04 -12.87 -12.07
N GLU A 623 -30.43 -13.78 -12.81
CA GLU A 623 -30.74 -13.95 -14.24
C GLU A 623 -32.17 -14.46 -14.51
N ALA A 624 -32.76 -15.19 -13.56
CA ALA A 624 -34.13 -15.68 -13.70
C ALA A 624 -35.22 -14.59 -13.52
N THR A 625 -34.84 -13.40 -13.06
CA THR A 625 -35.76 -12.28 -12.76
C THR A 625 -35.50 -10.99 -13.53
N LEU A 626 -34.38 -10.91 -14.30
CA LEU A 626 -34.13 -9.78 -15.21
C LEU A 626 -34.53 -10.20 -16.64
N PRO A 627 -35.20 -9.31 -17.40
CA PRO A 627 -35.41 -9.59 -18.83
C PRO A 627 -34.04 -9.78 -19.49
N SER A 628 -33.87 -10.92 -20.14
CA SER A 628 -32.70 -11.29 -20.91
C SER A 628 -32.36 -10.24 -21.94
N HIS A 629 -31.45 -9.30 -21.62
CA HIS A 629 -30.78 -8.50 -22.66
C HIS A 629 -29.63 -7.69 -22.00
N SER A 630 -28.46 -8.31 -21.87
CA SER A 630 -27.20 -7.57 -21.85
C SER A 630 -27.06 -6.92 -23.24
N LEU A 631 -27.00 -5.60 -23.27
CA LEU A 631 -26.86 -4.85 -24.52
C LEU A 631 -25.46 -5.08 -25.04
N ILE A 632 -25.33 -5.73 -26.19
CA ILE A 632 -24.06 -6.04 -26.83
C ILE A 632 -23.86 -5.06 -27.97
N VAL A 633 -22.71 -4.42 -28.03
CA VAL A 633 -22.26 -3.57 -29.12
C VAL A 633 -20.97 -4.18 -29.69
N ALA A 634 -21.07 -4.86 -30.82
CA ALA A 634 -19.93 -5.57 -31.42
C ALA A 634 -20.01 -5.53 -32.96
N PRO A 635 -18.87 -5.37 -33.65
CA PRO A 635 -17.52 -5.17 -33.12
C PRO A 635 -17.31 -3.79 -32.47
N ASN A 636 -16.47 -3.70 -31.49
CA ASN A 636 -16.01 -2.44 -30.90
C ASN A 636 -14.54 -2.62 -30.43
N PRO A 637 -13.53 -2.06 -31.14
CA PRO A 637 -13.64 -1.09 -32.22
C PRO A 637 -14.34 -1.60 -33.48
N ALA A 638 -15.00 -0.69 -34.20
CA ALA A 638 -15.72 -0.94 -35.44
C ALA A 638 -15.10 -0.15 -36.58
N SER A 639 -14.96 -0.75 -37.78
CA SER A 639 -14.41 -0.07 -38.95
C SER A 639 -15.50 0.39 -39.94
N SER A 640 -16.44 -0.49 -40.28
CA SER A 640 -17.49 -0.16 -41.24
C SER A 640 -18.91 -0.24 -40.64
N TYR A 641 -19.09 -1.05 -39.63
CA TYR A 641 -20.35 -1.21 -38.88
C TYR A 641 -20.14 -1.73 -37.48
N THR A 642 -21.15 -1.58 -36.65
CA THR A 642 -21.29 -2.29 -35.37
C THR A 642 -22.74 -2.78 -35.21
N GLU A 643 -22.93 -3.82 -34.45
CA GLU A 643 -24.26 -4.36 -34.14
C GLU A 643 -24.60 -4.12 -32.69
N LEU A 644 -25.82 -3.68 -32.45
CA LEU A 644 -26.43 -3.58 -31.15
C LEU A 644 -27.41 -4.76 -31.00
N GLN A 645 -27.28 -5.51 -29.93
CA GLN A 645 -28.21 -6.60 -29.58
C GLN A 645 -28.61 -6.49 -28.12
N GLY A 646 -29.82 -6.96 -27.79
CA GLY A 646 -30.30 -6.98 -26.41
C GLY A 646 -30.94 -5.68 -25.93
N ALA A 647 -31.28 -4.75 -26.82
CA ALA A 647 -32.08 -3.57 -26.48
C ALA A 647 -33.57 -3.96 -26.35
N ASN A 648 -34.36 -3.08 -25.77
CA ASN A 648 -35.82 -3.23 -25.83
C ASN A 648 -36.30 -3.14 -27.28
N ALA A 649 -37.35 -3.88 -27.62
CA ALA A 649 -38.00 -3.77 -28.94
C ALA A 649 -38.32 -2.30 -29.25
N SER A 650 -37.98 -1.86 -30.45
CA SER A 650 -38.16 -0.49 -30.89
C SER A 650 -37.49 0.61 -30.04
N ALA A 651 -36.45 0.28 -29.28
CA ALA A 651 -35.68 1.27 -28.50
C ALA A 651 -35.05 2.31 -29.44
N GLU A 652 -35.12 3.57 -29.05
CA GLU A 652 -34.40 4.65 -29.73
C GLU A 652 -32.89 4.57 -29.42
N VAL A 653 -32.07 4.64 -30.46
CA VAL A 653 -30.62 4.61 -30.38
C VAL A 653 -30.05 5.90 -31.01
N ARG A 654 -29.19 6.56 -30.30
CA ARG A 654 -28.50 7.77 -30.76
C ARG A 654 -27.01 7.59 -30.78
N LEU A 655 -26.37 7.88 -31.88
CA LEU A 655 -24.91 7.97 -32.00
C LEU A 655 -24.50 9.44 -31.91
N THR A 656 -23.67 9.78 -30.95
CA THR A 656 -23.20 11.15 -30.71
C THR A 656 -21.69 11.23 -30.62
N THR A 657 -21.14 12.41 -30.84
CA THR A 657 -19.73 12.73 -30.47
C THR A 657 -19.60 12.83 -28.95
N LEU A 658 -18.36 12.93 -28.44
CA LEU A 658 -18.11 13.05 -26.98
C LEU A 658 -18.66 14.36 -26.38
N ASP A 659 -18.75 15.41 -27.20
CA ASP A 659 -19.34 16.71 -26.84
C ASP A 659 -20.86 16.78 -27.04
N GLY A 660 -21.49 15.63 -27.37
CA GLY A 660 -22.95 15.48 -27.41
C GLY A 660 -23.62 15.83 -28.76
N VAL A 661 -22.85 16.11 -29.83
CA VAL A 661 -23.43 16.37 -31.17
C VAL A 661 -24.02 15.08 -31.73
N LEU A 662 -25.29 15.09 -32.06
CA LEU A 662 -26.01 13.94 -32.63
C LEU A 662 -25.58 13.70 -34.07
N LEU A 663 -25.02 12.52 -34.35
CA LEU A 663 -24.63 12.07 -35.67
C LEU A 663 -25.71 11.24 -36.37
N ARG A 664 -26.33 10.32 -35.61
CA ARG A 664 -27.38 9.44 -36.12
C ARG A 664 -28.43 9.16 -35.05
N LYS A 665 -29.69 9.06 -35.51
CA LYS A 665 -30.82 8.61 -34.71
C LYS A 665 -31.42 7.40 -35.39
N MET A 666 -31.59 6.30 -34.70
CA MET A 666 -31.97 4.99 -35.21
C MET A 666 -32.94 4.31 -34.24
N GLN A 667 -33.49 3.20 -34.65
CA GLN A 667 -34.43 2.43 -33.84
C GLN A 667 -34.15 0.94 -33.98
N CYS A 668 -34.19 0.21 -32.88
CA CYS A 668 -34.03 -1.25 -32.88
C CYS A 668 -35.26 -1.93 -33.53
N ASP A 669 -35.00 -3.12 -34.06
CA ASP A 669 -36.07 -3.99 -34.57
C ASP A 669 -36.92 -4.57 -33.44
N ALA A 670 -37.90 -5.40 -33.80
CA ALA A 670 -38.80 -6.08 -32.86
C ALA A 670 -38.08 -7.08 -31.95
N GLN A 671 -36.87 -7.49 -32.25
CA GLN A 671 -36.01 -8.39 -31.49
C GLN A 671 -35.02 -7.63 -30.60
N GLY A 672 -35.02 -6.29 -30.65
CA GLY A 672 -34.10 -5.44 -29.88
C GLY A 672 -32.69 -5.40 -30.48
N SER A 673 -32.55 -5.63 -31.77
CA SER A 673 -31.30 -5.59 -32.52
C SER A 673 -31.27 -4.39 -33.46
N LEU A 674 -30.06 -3.90 -33.79
CA LEU A 674 -29.83 -2.80 -34.71
C LEU A 674 -28.46 -2.92 -35.36
N HIS A 675 -28.46 -2.94 -36.71
CA HIS A 675 -27.21 -2.81 -37.48
C HIS A 675 -26.90 -1.30 -37.67
N ILE A 676 -25.73 -0.88 -37.21
CA ILE A 676 -25.29 0.52 -37.22
C ILE A 676 -24.16 0.64 -38.24
N GLY A 677 -24.46 1.05 -39.46
CA GLY A 677 -23.45 1.38 -40.44
C GLY A 677 -22.68 2.64 -40.03
N LEU A 678 -21.36 2.63 -40.22
CA LEU A 678 -20.47 3.72 -39.81
C LEU A 678 -19.90 4.51 -41.02
N GLU A 679 -20.48 4.32 -42.20
CA GLU A 679 -20.08 5.06 -43.41
C GLU A 679 -20.20 6.58 -43.18
N GLY A 680 -19.08 7.29 -43.43
CA GLY A 680 -18.97 8.72 -43.20
C GLY A 680 -18.78 9.16 -41.75
N VAL A 681 -18.59 8.21 -40.81
CA VAL A 681 -18.18 8.50 -39.43
C VAL A 681 -16.67 8.42 -39.36
N PRO A 682 -15.93 9.51 -39.07
CA PRO A 682 -14.47 9.49 -39.02
C PRO A 682 -13.96 8.55 -37.92
N PRO A 683 -12.73 8.03 -38.01
CA PRO A 683 -12.11 7.30 -36.89
C PRO A 683 -12.06 8.13 -35.60
N GLY A 684 -12.45 7.55 -34.51
CA GLY A 684 -12.53 8.28 -33.23
C GLY A 684 -13.36 7.58 -32.16
N THR A 685 -13.58 8.30 -31.05
CA THR A 685 -14.42 7.83 -29.95
C THR A 685 -15.80 8.52 -30.02
N TYR A 686 -16.86 7.73 -29.91
CA TYR A 686 -18.24 8.15 -29.95
C TYR A 686 -19.04 7.59 -28.78
N VAL A 687 -20.25 8.11 -28.57
CA VAL A 687 -21.17 7.63 -27.54
C VAL A 687 -22.44 7.10 -28.22
N LEU A 688 -22.75 5.85 -27.96
CA LEU A 688 -24.02 5.23 -28.36
C LEU A 688 -25.00 5.27 -27.19
N VAL A 689 -26.07 6.02 -27.30
CA VAL A 689 -27.10 6.16 -26.26
C VAL A 689 -28.30 5.30 -26.62
N VAL A 690 -28.68 4.39 -25.72
CA VAL A 690 -29.81 3.48 -25.86
C VAL A 690 -30.73 3.67 -24.64
N GLY A 691 -31.85 4.33 -24.81
CA GLY A 691 -32.71 4.75 -23.70
C GLY A 691 -31.96 5.68 -22.74
N SER A 692 -31.83 5.30 -21.47
CA SER A 692 -31.07 6.06 -20.44
C SER A 692 -29.61 5.65 -20.28
N LYS A 693 -29.12 4.66 -21.04
CA LYS A 693 -27.74 4.13 -20.94
C LYS A 693 -26.87 4.65 -22.07
N ALA A 694 -25.61 4.94 -21.77
CA ALA A 694 -24.60 5.38 -22.72
C ALA A 694 -23.46 4.37 -22.82
N TYR A 695 -23.02 4.06 -24.03
CA TYR A 695 -21.96 3.09 -24.36
C TYR A 695 -20.89 3.77 -25.20
N ARG A 696 -19.62 3.48 -24.91
CA ARG A 696 -18.51 3.98 -25.73
C ARG A 696 -18.38 3.14 -26.98
N LEU A 697 -18.33 3.78 -28.14
CA LEU A 697 -18.02 3.17 -29.43
C LEU A 697 -16.71 3.73 -29.95
N LEU A 698 -15.78 2.85 -30.30
CA LEU A 698 -14.54 3.20 -30.97
C LEU A 698 -14.71 2.90 -32.46
N VAL A 699 -14.46 3.90 -33.33
CA VAL A 699 -14.42 3.73 -34.77
C VAL A 699 -12.95 3.75 -35.19
N SER A 700 -12.49 2.65 -35.78
CA SER A 700 -11.14 2.50 -36.32
C SER A 700 -11.12 2.80 -37.84
N GLU A 701 -9.93 2.99 -38.40
CA GLU A 701 -9.71 3.13 -39.85
C GLU A 701 -10.09 1.86 -40.58
#